data_daa1693ee587c499b01fcc2464dd4827
#
_entry.id   daa1693ee587c499b01fcc2464dd4827
#
_cell.length_a   1.000
_cell.length_b   1.000
_cell.length_c   1.000
_cell.angle_alpha   90.00
_cell.angle_beta   90.00
_cell.angle_gamma   90.00
#
_symmetry.space_group_name_H-M   'P 1'
#
loop_
_entity.id
_entity.type
_entity.pdbx_description
1 polymer ?
#
loop_
_entity_poly.entity_id
_entity_poly.type
_entity_poly.pdbx_seq_one_letter_code
_entity_poly.pdbx_strand_id
1 'polypeptide(L)'
;AIYEFLQNAADCGSSLFYLFYDEKYLIAVNNGEAFNQKGLRSILNISQSVKQSASEIGRFGIGFKLVHRLVGKGDGKDELVKDLKGPIMFSWSKKIDLLSLMNGENIEAVDNISDDSDLPYLLKLILTNFPAGPNETVKNLQYEDTVLFTQEEYLEMGSKIKEYLSPHLEQDDFNQGSIFFIRLGEGKKELLDKDYEENFKTGVEYSLNTLKGLKNVKVNSNQLVEVPLKMEKGEIAQESEEFIRISPEYKDAPIHYAFGYDQIDFNSENPFAGVERLKVSPTFYKYFPLGDETHNSAIFVHCDSISNQANRRKLQDDSVNKELLPEIAKFIIKKLDEYKDVNNRTAYLQLFSSILLCGNVPSNSAWVNQYFYNALLEHIKVNVPTTNGYCDNSSFVKIRRLKCNIPLAIANDKYCWFEWNADIDSLKPIFDAAKTKLGIKEYGIVDFIKDADTEKLNLWIQNADAETYTGFMTELNSHSLLDVSSKIKSIKLFKFSDGSFYSYDDIITSQYNYTYRRTDYLYKTDSVCLFSSSKTENIQQELKTIGFVVSESNLDKYTNIKVRFNMPTDAHVFERISNKLNPNNLSLAEKKKLILHFATTDSTIKFEGIGESSIKGLCLCRNNNGEYVKLGNMLSRSYVVPSWLSAFQILSSWFLNPCILTLFKG
;
A
#
# COMPACT_ATOMS: atom_id res chain seq x y z
N ALA A 1 -8.67 30.99 16.11
CA ALA A 1 -8.92 32.41 15.79
C ALA A 1 -8.60 32.72 14.31
N ILE A 2 -7.46 32.30 13.78
CA ILE A 2 -7.03 32.65 12.40
C ILE A 2 -8.03 32.17 11.33
N TYR A 3 -8.56 30.97 11.45
CA TYR A 3 -9.57 30.45 10.51
C TYR A 3 -10.84 31.30 10.45
N GLU A 4 -11.20 32.00 11.53
CA GLU A 4 -12.38 32.86 11.55
C GLU A 4 -12.21 34.11 10.70
N PHE A 5 -11.00 34.70 10.65
CA PHE A 5 -10.71 35.79 9.75
C PHE A 5 -10.76 35.35 8.29
N LEU A 6 -10.19 34.16 8.01
CA LEU A 6 -10.20 33.60 6.66
C LEU A 6 -11.63 33.24 6.21
N GLN A 7 -12.44 32.70 7.11
CA GLN A 7 -13.87 32.44 6.84
C GLN A 7 -14.63 33.71 6.52
N ASN A 8 -14.42 34.75 7.32
CA ASN A 8 -15.06 36.03 7.06
C ASN A 8 -14.62 36.62 5.72
N ALA A 9 -13.35 36.50 5.36
CA ALA A 9 -12.84 36.91 4.05
C ALA A 9 -13.53 36.13 2.92
N ALA A 10 -13.67 34.81 3.03
CA ALA A 10 -14.36 34.01 2.04
C ALA A 10 -15.84 34.36 1.90
N ASP A 11 -16.53 34.58 3.05
CA ASP A 11 -17.96 34.90 3.06
C ASP A 11 -18.30 36.28 2.53
N CYS A 12 -17.39 37.28 2.65
CA CYS A 12 -17.57 38.59 2.06
C CYS A 12 -17.06 38.70 0.61
N GLY A 13 -16.81 37.57 -0.03
CA GLY A 13 -16.43 37.50 -1.46
C GLY A 13 -15.02 37.99 -1.77
N SER A 14 -14.11 37.92 -0.79
CA SER A 14 -12.71 38.33 -0.99
C SER A 14 -12.01 37.45 -2.01
N SER A 15 -11.16 38.03 -2.82
CA SER A 15 -10.22 37.32 -3.68
C SER A 15 -8.86 37.12 -3.02
N LEU A 16 -8.55 37.87 -1.97
CA LEU A 16 -7.31 37.76 -1.21
C LEU A 16 -7.54 37.81 0.30
N PHE A 17 -6.64 37.19 1.02
CA PHE A 17 -6.53 37.28 2.48
C PHE A 17 -5.05 37.31 2.88
N TYR A 18 -4.66 38.36 3.60
CA TYR A 18 -3.30 38.55 4.10
C TYR A 18 -3.32 38.57 5.63
N LEU A 19 -2.45 37.77 6.23
CA LEU A 19 -2.23 37.72 7.65
C LEU A 19 -0.77 38.08 7.93
N PHE A 20 -0.55 39.21 8.59
CA PHE A 20 0.76 39.62 9.07
C PHE A 20 0.80 39.58 10.57
N TYR A 21 1.85 39.05 11.15
CA TYR A 21 2.06 39.08 12.58
C TYR A 21 3.55 39.11 12.95
N ASP A 22 3.84 39.81 14.04
CA ASP A 22 5.14 39.86 14.67
C ASP A 22 5.00 39.62 16.18
N GLU A 23 5.99 40.00 16.99
CA GLU A 23 5.94 39.86 18.46
C GLU A 23 4.84 40.69 19.13
N LYS A 24 4.35 41.73 18.51
CA LYS A 24 3.46 42.73 19.10
C LYS A 24 2.10 42.84 18.42
N TYR A 25 2.05 42.55 17.13
CA TYR A 25 0.86 42.84 16.32
C TYR A 25 0.46 41.65 15.48
N LEU A 26 -0.87 41.54 15.25
CA LEU A 26 -1.46 40.73 14.20
C LEU A 26 -2.36 41.63 13.37
N ILE A 27 -2.22 41.56 12.06
CA ILE A 27 -3.02 42.29 11.09
C ILE A 27 -3.60 41.30 10.10
N ALA A 28 -4.92 41.21 10.09
CA ALA A 28 -5.65 40.39 9.12
C ALA A 28 -6.36 41.31 8.13
N VAL A 29 -6.08 41.15 6.85
CA VAL A 29 -6.58 41.99 5.76
C VAL A 29 -7.29 41.16 4.72
N ASN A 30 -8.42 41.65 4.26
CA ASN A 30 -9.13 41.09 3.10
C ASN A 30 -9.68 42.23 2.21
N ASN A 31 -9.94 41.91 0.94
CA ASN A 31 -10.48 42.84 -0.03
C ASN A 31 -11.96 42.57 -0.40
N GLY A 32 -12.67 41.88 0.48
CA GLY A 32 -14.06 41.57 0.28
C GLY A 32 -14.98 42.79 0.48
N GLU A 33 -16.28 42.55 0.39
CA GLU A 33 -17.29 43.57 0.63
C GLU A 33 -17.09 44.24 2.00
N ALA A 34 -17.16 45.55 2.03
CA ALA A 34 -17.02 46.34 3.24
C ALA A 34 -18.15 46.01 4.24
N PHE A 35 -17.85 46.13 5.53
CA PHE A 35 -18.85 45.90 6.56
C PHE A 35 -20.01 46.88 6.43
N ASN A 36 -21.21 46.35 6.59
CA ASN A 36 -22.42 47.13 6.77
C ASN A 36 -22.86 47.08 8.24
N GLN A 37 -23.88 47.83 8.58
CA GLN A 37 -24.40 47.92 9.93
C GLN A 37 -24.78 46.56 10.55
N LYS A 38 -25.38 45.66 9.74
CA LYS A 38 -25.76 44.29 10.18
C LYS A 38 -24.53 43.44 10.48
N GLY A 39 -23.51 43.49 9.64
CA GLY A 39 -22.24 42.79 9.84
C GLY A 39 -21.53 43.23 11.12
N LEU A 40 -21.47 44.54 11.38
CA LEU A 40 -20.90 45.09 12.59
C LEU A 40 -21.65 44.65 13.84
N ARG A 41 -22.96 44.69 13.83
CA ARG A 41 -23.80 44.18 14.96
C ARG A 41 -23.55 42.70 15.21
N SER A 42 -23.33 41.91 14.14
CA SER A 42 -23.04 40.48 14.24
C SER A 42 -21.69 40.21 14.94
N ILE A 43 -20.68 41.04 14.70
CA ILE A 43 -19.37 40.91 15.38
C ILE A 43 -19.49 41.23 16.88
N LEU A 44 -20.25 42.22 17.22
CA LEU A 44 -20.41 42.68 18.61
C LEU A 44 -21.31 41.79 19.47
N ASN A 45 -22.31 41.15 18.87
CA ASN A 45 -23.28 40.34 19.57
C ASN A 45 -22.94 38.85 19.55
N ILE A 46 -23.25 38.17 20.66
CA ILE A 46 -23.13 36.72 20.79
C ILE A 46 -24.38 36.06 20.20
N SER A 47 -24.19 35.00 19.42
CA SER A 47 -25.29 34.19 18.84
C SER A 47 -26.20 34.93 17.85
N GLN A 48 -25.86 36.14 17.47
CA GLN A 48 -26.53 36.87 16.38
C GLN A 48 -25.68 36.81 15.13
N SER A 49 -25.81 35.75 14.35
CA SER A 49 -25.26 35.71 13.01
C SER A 49 -26.32 36.19 12.04
N VAL A 50 -25.98 37.16 11.18
CA VAL A 50 -26.83 37.53 10.01
C VAL A 50 -26.75 36.49 8.91
N LYS A 51 -25.83 35.53 9.04
CA LYS A 51 -25.62 34.47 8.08
C LYS A 51 -26.73 33.40 8.24
N GLN A 52 -27.72 33.44 7.34
CA GLN A 52 -28.88 32.55 7.38
C GLN A 52 -28.84 31.48 6.29
N SER A 53 -27.96 31.60 5.29
CA SER A 53 -27.91 30.65 4.21
C SER A 53 -26.99 29.46 4.51
N ALA A 54 -27.33 28.31 3.95
CA ALA A 54 -26.51 27.10 4.04
C ALA A 54 -25.10 27.29 3.46
N SER A 55 -24.97 28.22 2.54
CA SER A 55 -23.76 28.50 1.80
C SER A 55 -22.77 29.40 2.53
N GLU A 56 -23.11 29.93 3.70
CA GLU A 56 -22.22 30.78 4.51
C GLU A 56 -21.47 29.93 5.53
N ILE A 57 -20.16 30.19 5.66
CA ILE A 57 -19.24 29.34 6.44
C ILE A 57 -19.40 29.59 7.95
N GLY A 58 -19.61 30.84 8.36
CA GLY A 58 -19.63 31.26 9.76
C GLY A 58 -21.03 31.42 10.35
N ARG A 59 -21.61 30.39 10.98
CA ARG A 59 -23.00 30.41 11.49
C ARG A 59 -23.17 30.80 12.97
N PHE A 60 -22.16 30.57 13.79
CA PHE A 60 -22.37 30.57 15.25
C PHE A 60 -22.11 31.89 15.95
N GLY A 61 -21.57 32.90 15.27
CA GLY A 61 -21.29 34.22 15.87
C GLY A 61 -20.29 34.22 17.04
N ILE A 62 -19.60 33.09 17.25
CA ILE A 62 -18.69 32.90 18.40
C ILE A 62 -17.23 33.03 17.96
N GLY A 63 -16.92 32.78 16.69
CA GLY A 63 -15.55 32.59 16.21
C GLY A 63 -14.68 33.83 16.39
N PHE A 64 -15.19 35.00 16.06
CA PHE A 64 -14.46 36.25 16.26
C PHE A 64 -14.12 36.50 17.74
N LYS A 65 -14.94 36.04 18.68
CA LYS A 65 -14.69 36.18 20.13
C LYS A 65 -13.42 35.45 20.60
N LEU A 66 -12.94 34.47 19.83
CA LEU A 66 -11.68 33.79 20.14
C LEU A 66 -10.45 34.70 20.02
N VAL A 67 -10.59 35.87 19.43
CA VAL A 67 -9.54 36.89 19.34
C VAL A 67 -9.03 37.32 20.74
N HIS A 68 -9.86 37.23 21.78
CA HIS A 68 -9.43 37.53 23.16
C HIS A 68 -8.23 36.65 23.60
N ARG A 69 -8.11 35.44 23.07
CA ARG A 69 -6.95 34.56 23.33
C ARG A 69 -5.64 35.10 22.80
N LEU A 70 -5.67 35.95 21.82
CA LEU A 70 -4.48 36.56 21.20
C LEU A 70 -3.97 37.75 22.01
N VAL A 71 -4.82 38.42 22.78
CA VAL A 71 -4.48 39.59 23.57
C VAL A 71 -4.17 39.31 25.06
N GLY A 72 -4.55 38.12 25.56
CA GLY A 72 -4.26 37.71 26.94
C GLY A 72 -2.81 37.31 27.17
N LYS A 73 -2.42 37.09 28.43
CA LYS A 73 -1.11 36.56 28.80
C LYS A 73 -1.13 35.04 28.85
N GLY A 74 0.04 34.40 28.55
CA GLY A 74 0.26 32.98 28.69
C GLY A 74 -0.37 32.10 27.62
N ASP A 75 -0.60 30.83 27.94
CA ASP A 75 -1.03 29.77 27.02
C ASP A 75 -2.56 29.76 26.71
N GLY A 76 -3.24 30.88 26.95
CA GLY A 76 -4.68 31.02 26.74
C GLY A 76 -5.52 30.67 27.95
N LYS A 77 -4.92 30.47 29.13
CA LYS A 77 -5.64 30.46 30.41
C LYS A 77 -5.94 31.90 30.80
N ASP A 78 -7.19 32.19 30.81
CA ASP A 78 -7.83 33.46 30.86
C ASP A 78 -7.56 34.23 32.15
N GLU A 79 -6.48 34.97 32.23
CA GLU A 79 -6.50 36.14 33.07
C GLU A 79 -7.19 37.29 32.33
N LEU A 80 -8.32 37.64 32.78
CA LEU A 80 -9.07 38.82 32.40
C LEU A 80 -8.22 40.06 32.63
N VAL A 81 -7.66 40.61 31.57
CA VAL A 81 -6.98 41.88 31.65
C VAL A 81 -8.00 42.97 31.49
N LYS A 82 -8.23 43.72 32.58
CA LYS A 82 -9.23 44.83 32.64
C LYS A 82 -8.89 45.97 31.70
N ASP A 83 -7.63 46.10 31.27
CA ASP A 83 -7.16 47.18 30.41
C ASP A 83 -6.76 46.71 29.01
N LEU A 84 -7.57 45.82 28.45
CA LEU A 84 -7.32 45.41 27.09
C LEU A 84 -7.51 46.56 26.11
N LYS A 85 -6.42 46.91 25.47
CA LYS A 85 -6.51 47.65 24.22
C LYS A 85 -7.12 46.72 23.19
N GLY A 86 -8.43 46.74 23.05
CA GLY A 86 -9.20 45.83 22.19
C GLY A 86 -8.72 45.86 20.73
N PRO A 87 -9.06 44.85 19.94
CA PRO A 87 -8.77 44.86 18.50
C PRO A 87 -9.46 46.05 17.86
N ILE A 88 -8.79 46.61 16.88
CA ILE A 88 -9.29 47.69 16.06
C ILE A 88 -9.71 47.11 14.72
N MET A 89 -10.91 47.43 14.28
CA MET A 89 -11.41 47.06 12.97
C MET A 89 -11.52 48.34 12.11
N PHE A 90 -11.00 48.26 10.92
CA PHE A 90 -11.19 49.27 9.88
C PHE A 90 -11.80 48.60 8.64
N SER A 91 -12.87 49.21 8.13
CA SER A 91 -13.53 48.73 6.92
C SER A 91 -13.78 49.90 5.98
N TRP A 92 -13.49 49.74 4.71
CA TRP A 92 -13.56 50.81 3.70
C TRP A 92 -14.21 50.32 2.40
N SER A 93 -14.87 51.23 1.70
CA SER A 93 -15.45 51.02 0.37
C SER A 93 -14.75 51.84 -0.73
N LYS A 94 -13.75 52.65 -0.38
CA LYS A 94 -12.94 53.47 -1.30
C LYS A 94 -11.46 53.36 -0.92
N LYS A 95 -10.60 53.00 -1.86
CA LYS A 95 -9.15 52.85 -1.62
C LYS A 95 -8.50 54.07 -1.01
N ILE A 96 -9.04 55.27 -1.28
CA ILE A 96 -8.48 56.51 -0.73
C ILE A 96 -8.55 56.55 0.80
N ASP A 97 -9.60 55.96 1.41
CA ASP A 97 -9.74 55.92 2.87
C ASP A 97 -8.66 55.05 3.51
N LEU A 98 -8.32 53.93 2.86
CA LEU A 98 -7.20 53.07 3.29
C LEU A 98 -5.86 53.80 3.20
N LEU A 99 -5.64 54.51 2.12
CA LEU A 99 -4.39 55.28 1.91
C LEU A 99 -4.24 56.42 2.91
N SER A 100 -5.34 57.13 3.22
CA SER A 100 -5.37 58.20 4.23
C SER A 100 -5.08 57.65 5.63
N LEU A 101 -5.66 56.51 5.99
CA LEU A 101 -5.33 55.81 7.24
C LEU A 101 -3.83 55.50 7.33
N MET A 102 -3.28 54.89 6.27
CA MET A 102 -1.86 54.52 6.21
C MET A 102 -0.92 55.72 6.30
N ASN A 103 -1.33 56.87 5.84
CA ASN A 103 -0.56 58.10 5.91
C ASN A 103 -0.76 58.90 7.21
N GLY A 104 -1.65 58.43 8.08
CA GLY A 104 -1.99 59.15 9.31
C GLY A 104 -2.81 60.42 9.06
N GLU A 105 -3.45 60.52 7.90
CA GLU A 105 -4.35 61.61 7.57
C GLU A 105 -5.70 61.44 8.27
N ASN A 106 -6.36 62.52 8.60
CA ASN A 106 -7.71 62.43 9.15
C ASN A 106 -8.66 61.90 8.08
N ILE A 107 -9.39 60.85 8.40
CA ILE A 107 -10.44 60.29 7.55
C ILE A 107 -11.80 60.62 8.18
N GLU A 108 -12.77 60.84 7.32
CA GLU A 108 -14.15 60.93 7.74
C GLU A 108 -14.70 59.50 7.90
N ALA A 109 -14.63 58.98 9.12
CA ALA A 109 -15.03 57.63 9.44
C ALA A 109 -16.22 57.65 10.40
N VAL A 110 -17.06 56.64 10.27
CA VAL A 110 -18.17 56.38 11.21
C VAL A 110 -17.62 55.56 12.37
N ASP A 111 -17.71 56.12 13.57
CA ASP A 111 -17.28 55.51 14.84
C ASP A 111 -18.44 54.81 15.59
N ASN A 112 -19.64 54.88 15.04
CA ASN A 112 -20.82 54.16 15.58
C ASN A 112 -21.54 53.40 14.46
N ILE A 113 -22.37 52.45 14.81
CA ILE A 113 -23.09 51.56 13.86
C ILE A 113 -24.52 52.01 13.58
N SER A 114 -24.84 53.28 13.85
CA SER A 114 -26.20 53.81 13.64
C SER A 114 -26.41 54.36 12.24
N ASP A 115 -25.35 54.60 11.48
CA ASP A 115 -25.40 55.19 10.15
C ASP A 115 -25.04 54.19 9.04
N ASP A 116 -25.80 54.15 7.97
CA ASP A 116 -25.64 53.31 6.81
C ASP A 116 -24.99 54.07 5.64
N SER A 117 -23.99 54.92 5.95
CA SER A 117 -23.28 55.74 4.98
C SER A 117 -22.21 54.96 4.23
N ASP A 118 -21.80 55.42 3.07
CA ASP A 118 -20.63 54.93 2.31
C ASP A 118 -19.28 55.31 2.97
N LEU A 119 -19.29 55.89 4.15
CA LEU A 119 -18.12 56.23 4.92
C LEU A 119 -17.45 55.01 5.53
N PRO A 120 -16.13 55.01 5.71
CA PRO A 120 -15.45 53.89 6.33
C PRO A 120 -15.81 53.78 7.83
N TYR A 121 -15.87 52.52 8.31
CA TYR A 121 -16.03 52.26 9.72
C TYR A 121 -14.66 52.04 10.39
N LEU A 122 -14.47 52.75 11.53
CA LEU A 122 -13.28 52.64 12.36
C LEU A 122 -13.72 52.39 13.80
N LEU A 123 -13.62 51.14 14.26
CA LEU A 123 -14.14 50.75 15.56
C LEU A 123 -13.07 50.08 16.41
N LYS A 124 -12.98 50.46 17.68
CA LYS A 124 -12.25 49.73 18.70
C LYS A 124 -13.16 48.78 19.41
N LEU A 125 -12.97 47.50 19.21
CA LEU A 125 -13.83 46.47 19.78
C LEU A 125 -13.43 46.17 21.21
N ILE A 126 -14.40 46.17 22.12
CA ILE A 126 -14.20 45.76 23.51
C ILE A 126 -14.45 44.24 23.57
N LEU A 127 -13.42 43.49 23.92
CA LEU A 127 -13.57 42.07 24.16
C LEU A 127 -14.00 41.84 25.60
N THR A 128 -15.28 41.55 25.77
CA THR A 128 -15.79 41.15 27.08
C THR A 128 -15.59 39.68 27.33
N ASN A 129 -15.46 39.34 28.59
CA ASN A 129 -15.32 37.99 29.08
C ASN A 129 -16.31 37.00 28.52
N PHE A 130 -15.81 35.90 28.10
CA PHE A 130 -16.52 34.68 27.90
C PHE A 130 -15.97 33.64 28.90
N PRO A 131 -16.72 32.96 29.69
CA PRO A 131 -18.17 32.83 29.71
C PRO A 131 -18.72 33.29 31.07
N ALA A 132 -18.90 34.48 31.27
CA ALA A 132 -19.82 34.77 32.34
C ALA A 132 -21.20 34.55 31.74
N GLY A 133 -22.05 33.79 32.40
CA GLY A 133 -23.45 33.61 32.03
C GLY A 133 -24.15 34.89 31.61
N PRO A 134 -25.47 34.98 31.54
CA PRO A 134 -26.18 36.14 31.06
C PRO A 134 -25.84 37.34 31.93
N ASN A 135 -24.68 37.89 31.73
CA ASN A 135 -24.14 39.01 32.46
C ASN A 135 -24.77 40.26 31.89
N GLU A 136 -25.14 41.15 32.76
CA GLU A 136 -25.61 42.48 32.41
C GLU A 136 -24.63 43.19 31.48
N THR A 137 -23.34 42.91 31.58
CA THR A 137 -22.29 43.41 30.72
C THR A 137 -22.48 43.05 29.23
N VAL A 138 -23.01 41.87 28.90
CA VAL A 138 -23.33 41.48 27.53
C VAL A 138 -24.57 42.15 26.99
N LYS A 139 -25.51 42.47 27.86
CA LYS A 139 -26.72 43.23 27.50
C LYS A 139 -26.43 44.67 27.16
N ASN A 140 -25.33 45.22 27.70
CA ASN A 140 -24.95 46.63 27.57
C ASN A 140 -23.80 46.84 26.57
N LEU A 141 -23.38 45.85 25.84
CA LEU A 141 -22.51 46.03 24.65
C LEU A 141 -23.31 46.68 23.51
N GLN A 142 -23.71 47.89 23.78
CA GLN A 142 -24.11 48.83 22.76
C GLN A 142 -22.86 49.49 22.22
N TYR A 143 -22.91 50.02 20.99
CA TYR A 143 -21.80 50.74 20.36
C TYR A 143 -21.38 51.99 21.16
N GLU A 144 -22.14 52.41 22.15
CA GLU A 144 -21.78 53.41 23.14
C GLU A 144 -20.55 53.02 23.99
N ASP A 145 -20.23 51.70 24.03
CA ASP A 145 -19.06 51.16 24.71
C ASP A 145 -17.83 51.02 23.80
N THR A 146 -17.87 51.51 22.56
CA THR A 146 -16.70 51.63 21.73
C THR A 146 -15.80 52.75 22.28
N VAL A 147 -14.64 52.35 22.79
CA VAL A 147 -13.67 53.31 23.33
C VAL A 147 -13.11 54.15 22.17
N LEU A 148 -13.20 55.44 22.29
CA LEU A 148 -12.62 56.38 21.31
C LEU A 148 -11.13 56.11 21.12
N PHE A 149 -10.66 56.24 19.87
CA PHE A 149 -9.26 56.14 19.55
C PHE A 149 -8.49 57.28 20.13
N THR A 150 -7.29 57.00 20.66
CA THR A 150 -6.30 58.05 20.85
C THR A 150 -5.60 58.32 19.50
N GLN A 151 -5.12 59.54 19.31
CA GLN A 151 -4.35 59.87 18.12
C GLN A 151 -3.10 58.98 17.98
N GLU A 152 -2.50 58.61 19.09
CA GLU A 152 -1.36 57.67 19.12
C GLU A 152 -1.72 56.29 18.58
N GLU A 153 -2.85 55.71 19.01
CA GLU A 153 -3.33 54.42 18.53
C GLU A 153 -3.64 54.47 17.03
N TYR A 154 -4.20 55.54 16.55
CA TYR A 154 -4.51 55.72 15.12
C TYR A 154 -3.24 55.74 14.28
N LEU A 155 -2.23 56.55 14.68
CA LEU A 155 -0.94 56.68 13.97
C LEU A 155 -0.14 55.38 14.03
N GLU A 156 -0.14 54.68 15.16
CA GLU A 156 0.49 53.38 15.33
C GLU A 156 -0.10 52.36 14.34
N MET A 157 -1.42 52.26 14.31
CA MET A 157 -2.13 51.33 13.42
C MET A 157 -1.83 51.67 11.95
N GLY A 158 -1.99 52.92 11.54
CA GLY A 158 -1.74 53.35 10.16
C GLY A 158 -0.31 53.06 9.71
N SER A 159 0.67 53.38 10.58
CA SER A 159 2.08 53.10 10.32
C SER A 159 2.36 51.61 10.13
N LYS A 160 1.81 50.76 10.97
CA LYS A 160 1.98 49.29 10.89
C LYS A 160 1.28 48.66 9.68
N ILE A 161 0.08 49.12 9.37
CA ILE A 161 -0.61 48.71 8.15
C ILE A 161 0.18 49.09 6.91
N LYS A 162 0.75 50.34 6.90
CA LYS A 162 1.59 50.81 5.82
C LYS A 162 2.84 49.95 5.64
N GLU A 163 3.52 49.59 6.73
CA GLU A 163 4.70 48.73 6.71
C GLU A 163 4.44 47.41 5.98
N TYR A 164 3.35 46.71 6.32
CA TYR A 164 3.05 45.39 5.77
C TYR A 164 2.33 45.43 4.44
N LEU A 165 1.44 46.37 4.20
CA LEU A 165 0.55 46.36 3.05
C LEU A 165 1.09 47.14 1.84
N SER A 166 1.98 48.12 2.03
CA SER A 166 2.52 48.94 0.92
C SER A 166 3.07 48.14 -0.24
N PRO A 167 3.81 47.03 -0.05
CA PRO A 167 4.34 46.23 -1.15
C PRO A 167 3.26 45.59 -2.04
N HIS A 168 2.03 45.48 -1.54
CA HIS A 168 0.93 44.81 -2.19
C HIS A 168 -0.08 45.73 -2.87
N LEU A 169 -0.06 47.03 -2.57
CA LEU A 169 -1.07 47.99 -3.04
C LEU A 169 -1.11 48.20 -4.56
N GLU A 170 0.01 47.97 -5.26
CA GLU A 170 0.06 48.07 -6.72
C GLU A 170 -0.30 46.80 -7.44
N GLN A 171 -0.13 45.65 -6.79
CA GLN A 171 -0.31 44.34 -7.38
C GLN A 171 -1.72 43.78 -7.18
N ASP A 172 -2.38 44.21 -6.10
CA ASP A 172 -3.63 43.65 -5.64
C ASP A 172 -4.73 44.71 -5.56
N ASP A 173 -5.98 44.27 -5.69
CA ASP A 173 -7.13 45.15 -5.59
C ASP A 173 -7.55 45.37 -4.14
N PHE A 174 -7.41 46.59 -3.66
CA PHE A 174 -7.84 47.09 -2.35
C PHE A 174 -8.88 48.21 -2.47
N ASN A 175 -9.70 48.24 -3.51
CA ASN A 175 -10.74 49.24 -3.64
C ASN A 175 -11.71 49.27 -2.48
N GLN A 176 -11.99 48.10 -1.92
CA GLN A 176 -12.75 47.91 -0.68
C GLN A 176 -12.10 46.84 0.18
N GLY A 177 -12.51 46.72 1.43
CA GLY A 177 -12.00 45.64 2.29
C GLY A 177 -12.20 45.89 3.78
N SER A 178 -11.55 45.02 4.54
CA SER A 178 -11.53 45.13 6.00
C SER A 178 -10.18 44.72 6.56
N ILE A 179 -9.80 45.41 7.64
CA ILE A 179 -8.59 45.13 8.42
C ILE A 179 -9.00 44.90 9.88
N PHE A 180 -8.40 43.88 10.49
CA PHE A 180 -8.39 43.69 11.94
C PHE A 180 -6.97 43.88 12.43
N PHE A 181 -6.78 44.86 13.29
CA PHE A 181 -5.52 45.19 13.92
C PHE A 181 -5.57 44.78 15.39
N ILE A 182 -4.68 43.88 15.80
CA ILE A 182 -4.69 43.26 17.13
C ILE A 182 -3.32 43.43 17.75
N ARG A 183 -3.27 43.93 18.96
CA ARG A 183 -2.05 43.91 19.78
C ARG A 183 -1.93 42.55 20.46
N LEU A 184 -0.88 41.81 20.15
CA LEU A 184 -0.65 40.48 20.68
C LEU A 184 -0.20 40.53 22.15
N GLY A 185 -0.67 39.62 22.94
CA GLY A 185 -0.14 39.35 24.28
C GLY A 185 1.24 38.68 24.22
N GLU A 186 1.95 38.70 25.35
CA GLU A 186 3.25 38.06 25.48
C GLU A 186 3.20 36.57 25.16
N GLY A 187 4.15 36.07 24.36
CA GLY A 187 4.26 34.64 23.95
C GLY A 187 3.22 34.18 22.92
N LYS A 188 2.44 35.10 22.33
CA LYS A 188 1.39 34.70 21.38
C LYS A 188 1.93 34.44 19.99
N LYS A 189 3.07 35.03 19.63
CA LYS A 189 3.71 34.76 18.36
C LYS A 189 4.12 33.30 18.22
N GLU A 190 4.71 32.70 19.25
CA GLU A 190 5.13 31.30 19.23
C GLU A 190 3.92 30.36 19.08
N LEU A 191 2.79 30.73 19.69
CA LEU A 191 1.55 29.95 19.51
C LEU A 191 1.02 30.07 18.07
N LEU A 192 1.12 31.26 17.47
CA LEU A 192 0.72 31.48 16.07
C LEU A 192 1.66 30.74 15.10
N ASP A 193 2.97 30.78 15.33
CA ASP A 193 3.94 30.05 14.51
C ASP A 193 3.68 28.56 14.57
N LYS A 194 3.44 28.02 15.77
CA LYS A 194 3.13 26.61 15.95
C LYS A 194 1.81 26.22 15.25
N ASP A 195 0.75 26.98 15.45
CA ASP A 195 -0.54 26.69 14.81
C ASP A 195 -0.48 26.81 13.28
N TYR A 196 0.33 27.77 12.79
CA TYR A 196 0.59 27.92 11.36
C TYR A 196 1.22 26.67 10.75
N GLU A 197 2.31 26.17 11.35
CA GLU A 197 3.04 25.02 10.81
C GLU A 197 2.28 23.68 11.00
N GLU A 198 1.65 23.50 12.15
CA GLU A 198 0.99 22.21 12.46
C GLU A 198 -0.38 22.04 11.80
N ASN A 199 -1.13 23.13 11.58
CA ASN A 199 -2.54 23.02 11.21
C ASN A 199 -2.95 23.96 10.07
N PHE A 200 -2.61 25.26 10.17
CA PHE A 200 -3.22 26.28 9.33
C PHE A 200 -2.76 26.18 7.89
N LYS A 201 -1.46 26.10 7.66
CA LYS A 201 -0.87 26.05 6.32
C LYS A 201 -1.48 24.94 5.48
N THR A 202 -1.30 23.70 5.92
CA THR A 202 -1.80 22.52 5.19
C THR A 202 -3.31 22.56 5.03
N GLY A 203 -4.05 22.90 6.09
CA GLY A 203 -5.51 22.97 6.05
C GLY A 203 -6.02 23.98 5.03
N VAL A 204 -5.38 25.16 4.94
CA VAL A 204 -5.76 26.20 3.97
C VAL A 204 -5.37 25.80 2.55
N GLU A 205 -4.18 25.26 2.32
CA GLU A 205 -3.72 24.82 1.01
C GLU A 205 -4.69 23.80 0.38
N TYR A 206 -5.24 22.88 1.18
CA TYR A 206 -6.32 21.98 0.71
C TYR A 206 -7.64 22.72 0.52
N SER A 207 -8.00 23.63 1.43
CA SER A 207 -9.27 24.38 1.37
C SER A 207 -9.37 25.26 0.13
N LEU A 208 -8.24 25.73 -0.42
CA LEU A 208 -8.22 26.54 -1.65
C LEU A 208 -8.90 25.83 -2.84
N ASN A 209 -8.95 24.50 -2.85
CA ASN A 209 -9.69 23.74 -3.85
C ASN A 209 -11.21 24.00 -3.83
N THR A 210 -11.76 24.45 -2.70
CA THR A 210 -13.20 24.58 -2.47
C THR A 210 -13.67 25.93 -1.98
N LEU A 211 -12.74 26.83 -1.61
CA LEU A 211 -13.08 28.17 -1.15
C LEU A 211 -13.66 29.00 -2.29
N LYS A 212 -14.70 29.77 -1.96
CA LYS A 212 -15.42 30.62 -2.90
C LYS A 212 -14.57 31.83 -3.29
N GLY A 213 -13.99 31.82 -4.45
CA GLY A 213 -13.32 33.00 -5.01
C GLY A 213 -12.00 33.42 -4.33
N LEU A 214 -11.75 33.01 -3.10
CA LEU A 214 -10.52 33.33 -2.37
C LEU A 214 -9.37 32.49 -2.96
N LYS A 215 -8.43 33.17 -3.61
CA LYS A 215 -7.33 32.50 -4.35
C LYS A 215 -5.94 32.91 -3.87
N ASN A 216 -5.83 34.08 -3.27
CA ASN A 216 -4.57 34.65 -2.84
C ASN A 216 -4.54 34.74 -1.31
N VAL A 217 -3.86 33.77 -0.67
CA VAL A 217 -3.73 33.72 0.79
C VAL A 217 -2.25 33.81 1.14
N LYS A 218 -1.87 34.81 1.95
CA LYS A 218 -0.51 35.00 2.44
C LYS A 218 -0.48 35.05 3.96
N VAL A 219 0.54 34.47 4.54
CA VAL A 219 0.86 34.58 5.96
C VAL A 219 2.28 35.06 6.07
N ASN A 220 2.45 36.28 6.58
CA ASN A 220 3.70 37.02 6.52
C ASN A 220 4.26 37.09 5.08
N SER A 221 5.44 36.53 4.84
CA SER A 221 6.03 36.45 3.49
C SER A 221 5.64 35.19 2.72
N ASN A 222 4.91 34.24 3.36
CA ASN A 222 4.61 32.94 2.78
C ASN A 222 3.30 32.99 1.99
N GLN A 223 3.37 32.72 0.69
CA GLN A 223 2.21 32.49 -0.15
C GLN A 223 1.74 31.07 0.05
N LEU A 224 0.46 30.87 0.41
CA LEU A 224 -0.15 29.56 0.46
C LEU A 224 -0.62 29.18 -0.94
N VAL A 225 -0.31 27.97 -1.35
CA VAL A 225 -0.58 27.47 -2.69
C VAL A 225 -1.56 26.31 -2.62
N GLU A 226 -2.52 26.30 -3.51
CA GLU A 226 -3.46 25.19 -3.63
C GLU A 226 -2.73 23.86 -3.86
N VAL A 227 -3.03 22.86 -3.05
CA VAL A 227 -2.55 21.50 -3.29
C VAL A 227 -3.26 20.96 -4.54
N PRO A 228 -2.52 20.53 -5.56
CA PRO A 228 -3.14 20.02 -6.78
C PRO A 228 -3.83 18.68 -6.52
N LEU A 229 -5.15 18.69 -6.45
CA LEU A 229 -6.00 17.50 -6.38
C LEU A 229 -6.84 17.40 -7.64
N LYS A 230 -7.11 16.18 -8.06
CA LYS A 230 -8.15 15.96 -9.06
C LYS A 230 -9.50 16.11 -8.38
N MET A 231 -10.13 17.27 -8.56
CA MET A 231 -11.41 17.63 -7.94
C MET A 231 -12.58 17.26 -8.83
N GLU A 232 -13.52 16.53 -8.28
CA GLU A 232 -14.81 16.24 -8.87
C GLU A 232 -15.90 16.92 -8.04
N LYS A 233 -16.77 17.70 -8.69
CA LYS A 233 -17.82 18.49 -8.06
C LYS A 233 -19.19 17.97 -8.44
N GLY A 234 -20.08 17.94 -7.48
CA GLY A 234 -21.46 17.55 -7.70
C GLY A 234 -22.41 18.37 -6.83
N GLU A 235 -23.68 18.29 -7.16
CA GLU A 235 -24.74 18.89 -6.38
C GLU A 235 -25.90 17.92 -6.23
N ILE A 236 -26.58 17.97 -5.09
CA ILE A 236 -27.82 17.26 -4.88
C ILE A 236 -28.93 18.27 -5.13
N ALA A 237 -29.70 18.05 -6.20
CA ALA A 237 -30.84 18.88 -6.52
C ALA A 237 -31.95 18.71 -5.45
N GLN A 238 -32.66 19.79 -5.17
CA GLN A 238 -33.64 19.88 -4.10
C GLN A 238 -34.87 18.99 -4.23
N GLU A 239 -35.07 18.34 -5.35
CA GLU A 239 -36.32 17.64 -5.68
C GLU A 239 -36.52 16.30 -4.94
N SER A 240 -35.54 15.82 -4.16
CA SER A 240 -35.80 14.66 -3.32
C SER A 240 -36.49 15.05 -2.02
N GLU A 241 -37.70 14.61 -1.81
CA GLU A 241 -38.47 14.80 -0.58
C GLU A 241 -37.69 14.35 0.68
N GLU A 242 -36.74 13.48 0.52
CA GLU A 242 -35.87 12.97 1.58
C GLU A 242 -34.93 14.04 2.12
N PHE A 243 -34.30 14.84 1.26
CA PHE A 243 -33.40 15.93 1.70
C PHE A 243 -34.15 17.12 2.31
N ILE A 244 -35.39 17.38 1.88
CA ILE A 244 -36.24 18.42 2.49
C ILE A 244 -36.61 18.07 3.92
N ARG A 245 -36.70 16.79 4.28
CA ARG A 245 -36.96 16.33 5.65
C ARG A 245 -35.79 16.53 6.59
N ILE A 246 -34.57 16.42 6.10
CA ILE A 246 -33.36 16.35 6.92
C ILE A 246 -32.97 17.72 7.41
N SER A 247 -33.10 18.73 6.59
CA SER A 247 -32.75 20.09 6.96
C SER A 247 -33.66 21.09 6.26
N PRO A 248 -34.71 21.56 6.96
CA PRO A 248 -35.59 22.61 6.45
C PRO A 248 -34.86 23.88 6.04
N GLU A 249 -33.67 24.09 6.57
CA GLU A 249 -32.81 25.25 6.31
C GLU A 249 -32.27 25.27 4.88
N TYR A 250 -32.22 24.12 4.22
CA TYR A 250 -31.72 23.97 2.84
C TYR A 250 -32.80 23.90 1.78
N LYS A 251 -34.05 24.26 2.14
CA LYS A 251 -35.21 24.16 1.24
C LYS A 251 -35.03 24.83 -0.11
N ASP A 252 -34.21 25.86 -0.19
CA ASP A 252 -34.12 26.73 -1.34
C ASP A 252 -32.72 26.78 -1.97
N ALA A 253 -31.75 25.96 -1.51
CA ALA A 253 -30.39 25.97 -2.04
C ALA A 253 -29.87 24.54 -2.31
N PRO A 254 -29.26 24.27 -3.47
CA PRO A 254 -28.68 22.96 -3.71
C PRO A 254 -27.55 22.65 -2.74
N ILE A 255 -27.41 21.38 -2.39
CA ILE A 255 -26.31 20.89 -1.55
C ILE A 255 -25.12 20.66 -2.46
N HIS A 256 -24.07 21.43 -2.24
CA HIS A 256 -22.83 21.31 -3.00
C HIS A 256 -21.84 20.38 -2.28
N TYR A 257 -21.28 19.48 -3.04
CA TYR A 257 -20.19 18.64 -2.55
C TYR A 257 -19.10 18.47 -3.59
N ALA A 258 -17.94 18.14 -3.13
CA ALA A 258 -16.80 17.83 -3.96
C ALA A 258 -15.97 16.76 -3.30
N PHE A 259 -15.32 15.93 -4.09
CA PHE A 259 -14.22 15.11 -3.60
C PHE A 259 -12.99 15.31 -4.47
N GLY A 260 -11.83 15.12 -3.85
CA GLY A 260 -10.56 15.18 -4.53
C GLY A 260 -9.66 14.01 -4.13
N TYR A 261 -8.75 13.69 -5.01
CA TYR A 261 -7.72 12.71 -4.73
C TYR A 261 -6.43 13.08 -5.45
N ASP A 262 -5.31 12.66 -4.89
CA ASP A 262 -4.02 12.88 -5.53
C ASP A 262 -3.88 11.94 -6.73
N GLN A 263 -3.29 12.44 -7.81
CA GLN A 263 -3.04 11.64 -9.00
C GLN A 263 -1.80 10.78 -8.76
N ILE A 264 -2.01 9.49 -8.60
CA ILE A 264 -0.93 8.53 -8.45
C ILE A 264 -0.23 8.35 -9.79
N ASP A 265 1.06 8.64 -9.85
CA ASP A 265 1.89 8.33 -11.00
C ASP A 265 2.59 6.98 -10.81
N PHE A 266 1.99 5.93 -11.36
CA PHE A 266 2.51 4.57 -11.25
C PHE A 266 3.88 4.35 -11.91
N ASN A 267 4.37 5.31 -12.69
CA ASN A 267 5.68 5.24 -13.34
C ASN A 267 6.77 6.01 -12.59
N SER A 268 6.42 6.75 -11.53
CA SER A 268 7.37 7.51 -10.74
C SER A 268 8.11 6.62 -9.74
N GLU A 269 9.28 7.05 -9.31
CA GLU A 269 10.04 6.37 -8.23
C GLU A 269 9.29 6.40 -6.88
N ASN A 270 8.49 7.43 -6.64
CA ASN A 270 7.63 7.55 -5.46
C ASN A 270 6.18 7.88 -5.87
N PRO A 271 5.41 6.88 -6.34
CA PRO A 271 4.04 7.09 -6.85
C PRO A 271 3.08 7.64 -5.79
N PHE A 272 3.36 7.50 -4.51
CA PHE A 272 2.45 7.78 -3.39
C PHE A 272 2.81 9.04 -2.59
N ALA A 273 3.77 9.85 -3.03
CA ALA A 273 4.19 11.05 -2.31
C ALA A 273 3.03 12.00 -1.97
N GLY A 274 2.11 12.19 -2.92
CA GLY A 274 0.92 12.99 -2.70
C GLY A 274 -0.12 12.33 -1.80
N VAL A 275 -0.31 11.03 -1.97
CA VAL A 275 -1.25 10.24 -1.16
C VAL A 275 -0.84 10.21 0.32
N GLU A 276 0.43 10.20 0.63
CA GLU A 276 0.92 10.27 2.01
C GLU A 276 0.52 11.58 2.69
N ARG A 277 0.53 12.71 1.97
CA ARG A 277 0.03 13.99 2.48
C ARG A 277 -1.45 13.93 2.80
N LEU A 278 -2.28 13.36 1.92
CA LEU A 278 -3.70 13.19 2.16
C LEU A 278 -4.00 12.33 3.40
N LYS A 279 -3.20 11.28 3.64
CA LYS A 279 -3.37 10.41 4.81
C LYS A 279 -3.15 11.10 6.15
N VAL A 280 -2.35 12.15 6.21
CA VAL A 280 -2.10 12.92 7.45
C VAL A 280 -2.98 14.15 7.58
N SER A 281 -3.78 14.47 6.55
CA SER A 281 -4.71 15.59 6.54
C SER A 281 -6.11 15.15 6.94
N PRO A 282 -6.95 16.04 7.48
CA PRO A 282 -8.37 15.74 7.67
C PRO A 282 -9.01 15.30 6.35
N THR A 283 -9.90 14.33 6.42
CA THR A 283 -10.63 13.85 5.24
C THR A 283 -11.80 14.76 4.90
N PHE A 284 -12.50 15.24 5.92
CA PHE A 284 -13.74 16.00 5.76
C PHE A 284 -13.51 17.48 5.97
N TYR A 285 -14.10 18.24 5.07
CA TYR A 285 -14.05 19.70 5.03
C TYR A 285 -15.47 20.27 4.90
N LYS A 286 -15.76 21.26 5.73
CA LYS A 286 -16.83 22.20 5.49
C LYS A 286 -16.19 23.55 5.20
N TYR A 287 -15.71 23.72 3.97
CA TYR A 287 -14.77 24.73 3.50
C TYR A 287 -13.37 24.64 4.17
N PHE A 288 -13.31 24.42 5.46
CA PHE A 288 -12.10 24.25 6.26
C PHE A 288 -12.03 22.85 6.88
N PRO A 289 -10.83 22.39 7.23
CA PRO A 289 -10.64 21.05 7.76
C PRO A 289 -11.38 20.84 9.07
N LEU A 290 -11.99 19.67 9.24
CA LEU A 290 -12.44 19.19 10.52
C LEU A 290 -11.24 18.53 11.22
N GLY A 291 -10.52 19.30 12.04
CA GLY A 291 -9.17 18.96 12.52
C GLY A 291 -9.01 17.63 13.26
N ASP A 292 -10.08 17.08 13.83
CA ASP A 292 -10.07 15.78 14.53
C ASP A 292 -10.61 14.63 13.67
N GLU A 293 -10.99 14.87 12.40
CA GLU A 293 -11.46 13.86 11.46
C GLU A 293 -10.35 13.35 10.52
N THR A 294 -9.18 13.13 11.08
CA THR A 294 -8.06 12.54 10.35
C THR A 294 -8.21 11.03 10.30
N HIS A 295 -8.47 10.48 9.14
CA HIS A 295 -8.78 9.06 8.97
C HIS A 295 -7.77 8.32 8.10
N ASN A 296 -6.55 8.82 7.93
CA ASN A 296 -5.59 8.26 6.98
C ASN A 296 -6.22 8.00 5.60
N SER A 297 -7.04 8.92 5.16
CA SER A 297 -7.76 8.80 3.90
C SER A 297 -6.90 9.33 2.74
N ALA A 298 -6.92 8.62 1.63
CA ALA A 298 -6.35 9.09 0.37
C ALA A 298 -7.37 9.89 -0.47
N ILE A 299 -8.48 10.31 0.13
CA ILE A 299 -9.55 11.09 -0.50
C ILE A 299 -9.87 12.28 0.38
N PHE A 300 -9.96 13.45 -0.25
CA PHE A 300 -10.46 14.68 0.31
C PHE A 300 -11.95 14.79 0.02
N VAL A 301 -12.77 15.17 1.00
CA VAL A 301 -14.21 15.35 0.84
C VAL A 301 -14.62 16.70 1.39
N HIS A 302 -15.31 17.49 0.58
CA HIS A 302 -15.95 18.73 0.97
C HIS A 302 -17.46 18.65 0.76
N CYS A 303 -18.22 19.13 1.74
CA CYS A 303 -19.66 19.37 1.58
C CYS A 303 -20.08 20.56 2.43
N ASP A 304 -20.80 21.50 1.83
CA ASP A 304 -21.28 22.71 2.51
C ASP A 304 -22.37 22.42 3.56
N SER A 305 -23.04 21.31 3.46
CA SER A 305 -24.22 20.94 4.25
C SER A 305 -23.95 19.92 5.34
N ILE A 306 -22.74 19.34 5.43
CA ILE A 306 -22.42 18.45 6.56
C ILE A 306 -22.56 19.14 7.90
N SER A 307 -23.09 18.42 8.89
CA SER A 307 -23.13 18.85 10.27
C SER A 307 -21.83 18.59 10.98
N ASN A 308 -21.31 19.59 11.67
CA ASN A 308 -20.12 19.48 12.51
C ASN A 308 -20.44 19.81 13.97
N GLN A 309 -19.65 19.27 14.88
CA GLN A 309 -19.76 19.60 16.30
C GLN A 309 -19.49 21.10 16.52
N ALA A 310 -19.95 21.63 17.65
CA ALA A 310 -19.83 23.06 17.98
C ALA A 310 -18.37 23.58 17.94
N ASN A 311 -17.39 22.72 18.25
CA ASN A 311 -15.96 23.03 18.15
C ASN A 311 -15.43 22.99 16.69
N ARG A 312 -16.25 22.61 15.72
CA ARG A 312 -15.93 22.45 14.29
C ARG A 312 -14.75 21.52 13.99
N ARG A 313 -14.45 20.59 14.88
CA ARG A 313 -13.31 19.69 14.72
C ARG A 313 -13.70 18.30 14.27
N LYS A 314 -14.98 17.91 14.43
CA LYS A 314 -15.52 16.59 14.08
C LYS A 314 -16.85 16.69 13.40
N LEU A 315 -17.16 15.65 12.62
CA LEU A 315 -18.51 15.40 12.15
C LEU A 315 -19.46 15.17 13.33
N GLN A 316 -20.68 15.68 13.21
CA GLN A 316 -21.75 15.37 14.14
C GLN A 316 -22.35 14.01 13.79
N ASP A 317 -22.57 13.16 14.79
CA ASP A 317 -23.30 11.90 14.61
C ASP A 317 -24.80 12.19 14.66
N ASP A 318 -25.36 12.56 13.51
CA ASP A 318 -26.76 12.94 13.36
C ASP A 318 -27.38 12.40 12.04
N SER A 319 -28.66 12.67 11.84
CA SER A 319 -29.39 12.23 10.64
C SER A 319 -28.87 12.90 9.38
N VAL A 320 -28.45 14.18 9.45
CA VAL A 320 -27.96 14.93 8.29
C VAL A 320 -26.74 14.22 7.68
N ASN A 321 -25.72 13.95 8.50
CA ASN A 321 -24.51 13.29 8.03
C ASN A 321 -24.76 11.84 7.61
N LYS A 322 -25.66 11.11 8.31
CA LYS A 322 -26.02 9.73 7.95
C LYS A 322 -26.69 9.60 6.58
N GLU A 323 -27.27 10.68 6.08
CA GLU A 323 -27.88 10.70 4.76
C GLU A 323 -26.96 11.32 3.69
N LEU A 324 -26.19 12.34 4.04
CA LEU A 324 -25.25 12.98 3.10
C LEU A 324 -24.04 12.10 2.77
N LEU A 325 -23.44 11.43 3.75
CA LEU A 325 -22.23 10.62 3.51
C LEU A 325 -22.46 9.48 2.53
N PRO A 326 -23.57 8.73 2.56
CA PRO A 326 -23.88 7.74 1.52
C PRO A 326 -24.04 8.34 0.13
N GLU A 327 -24.64 9.52 0.01
CA GLU A 327 -24.79 10.18 -1.29
C GLU A 327 -23.45 10.63 -1.87
N ILE A 328 -22.56 11.14 -1.03
CA ILE A 328 -21.19 11.47 -1.44
C ILE A 328 -20.43 10.21 -1.86
N ALA A 329 -20.57 9.11 -1.11
CA ALA A 329 -19.98 7.82 -1.47
C ALA A 329 -20.50 7.30 -2.81
N LYS A 330 -21.81 7.39 -3.06
CA LYS A 330 -22.42 7.05 -4.35
C LYS A 330 -21.86 7.90 -5.49
N PHE A 331 -21.61 9.17 -5.25
CA PHE A 331 -21.02 10.03 -6.26
C PHE A 331 -19.60 9.62 -6.62
N ILE A 332 -18.78 9.27 -5.63
CA ILE A 332 -17.42 8.76 -5.84
C ILE A 332 -17.48 7.46 -6.66
N ILE A 333 -18.38 6.54 -6.28
CA ILE A 333 -18.63 5.29 -7.00
C ILE A 333 -19.04 5.56 -8.46
N LYS A 334 -20.00 6.46 -8.65
CA LYS A 334 -20.46 6.85 -9.99
C LYS A 334 -19.31 7.38 -10.85
N LYS A 335 -18.42 8.18 -10.29
CA LYS A 335 -17.23 8.67 -10.99
C LYS A 335 -16.25 7.56 -11.35
N LEU A 336 -16.06 6.60 -10.48
CA LEU A 336 -15.25 5.42 -10.78
C LEU A 336 -15.83 4.62 -11.95
N ASP A 337 -17.15 4.41 -11.95
CA ASP A 337 -17.85 3.70 -13.03
C ASP A 337 -17.81 4.51 -14.34
N GLU A 338 -17.99 5.83 -14.31
CA GLU A 338 -17.84 6.70 -15.48
C GLU A 338 -16.44 6.54 -16.11
N TYR A 339 -15.36 6.49 -15.32
CA TYR A 339 -14.01 6.26 -15.87
C TYR A 339 -13.86 4.89 -16.52
N LYS A 340 -14.52 3.87 -15.96
CA LYS A 340 -14.56 2.53 -16.54
C LYS A 340 -15.32 2.54 -17.88
N ASP A 341 -16.47 3.16 -17.93
CA ASP A 341 -17.36 3.18 -19.10
C ASP A 341 -16.75 3.94 -20.28
N VAL A 342 -16.08 5.07 -20.02
CA VAL A 342 -15.36 5.83 -21.06
C VAL A 342 -13.96 5.28 -21.34
N ASN A 343 -13.63 4.12 -20.79
CA ASN A 343 -12.33 3.46 -20.92
C ASN A 343 -11.12 4.34 -20.55
N ASN A 344 -11.29 5.24 -19.59
CA ASN A 344 -10.19 6.02 -19.02
C ASN A 344 -9.47 5.23 -17.94
N ARG A 345 -8.68 4.25 -18.37
CA ARG A 345 -7.98 3.30 -17.50
C ARG A 345 -7.12 4.00 -16.45
N THR A 346 -6.36 5.00 -16.83
CA THR A 346 -5.47 5.73 -15.92
C THR A 346 -6.25 6.40 -14.78
N ALA A 347 -7.32 7.14 -15.10
CA ALA A 347 -8.14 7.79 -14.09
C ALA A 347 -8.84 6.76 -13.17
N TYR A 348 -9.29 5.65 -13.75
CA TYR A 348 -9.84 4.54 -12.98
C TYR A 348 -8.85 4.00 -11.96
N LEU A 349 -7.63 3.67 -12.39
CA LEU A 349 -6.59 3.11 -11.53
C LEU A 349 -6.17 4.09 -10.42
N GLN A 350 -6.08 5.38 -10.73
CA GLN A 350 -5.78 6.43 -9.76
C GLN A 350 -6.87 6.52 -8.68
N LEU A 351 -8.15 6.59 -9.06
CA LEU A 351 -9.26 6.68 -8.12
C LEU A 351 -9.46 5.37 -7.34
N PHE A 352 -9.41 4.22 -8.02
CA PHE A 352 -9.45 2.90 -7.39
C PHE A 352 -8.38 2.77 -6.30
N SER A 353 -7.13 3.13 -6.62
CA SER A 353 -6.02 3.06 -5.67
C SER A 353 -6.21 4.03 -4.51
N SER A 354 -6.74 5.23 -4.76
CA SER A 354 -7.03 6.21 -3.71
C SER A 354 -8.10 5.69 -2.74
N ILE A 355 -9.15 5.04 -3.24
CA ILE A 355 -10.15 4.37 -2.40
C ILE A 355 -9.53 3.22 -1.62
N LEU A 356 -8.75 2.38 -2.29
CA LEU A 356 -8.09 1.22 -1.68
C LEU A 356 -7.14 1.63 -0.55
N LEU A 357 -6.46 2.77 -0.69
CA LEU A 357 -5.50 3.29 0.28
C LEU A 357 -6.14 4.05 1.44
N CYS A 358 -7.46 4.28 1.44
CA CYS A 358 -8.14 4.85 2.60
C CYS A 358 -7.91 3.99 3.85
N GLY A 359 -7.54 4.64 4.97
CA GLY A 359 -7.27 3.94 6.23
C GLY A 359 -8.54 3.61 7.02
N ASN A 360 -8.35 2.97 8.17
CA ASN A 360 -9.44 2.71 9.09
C ASN A 360 -9.79 3.97 9.89
N VAL A 361 -11.09 4.17 10.11
CA VAL A 361 -11.60 5.25 10.95
C VAL A 361 -11.35 4.92 12.43
N PRO A 362 -10.94 5.88 13.26
CA PRO A 362 -10.84 5.68 14.71
C PRO A 362 -12.15 5.19 15.33
N SER A 363 -12.07 4.45 16.42
CA SER A 363 -13.25 3.83 17.07
C SER A 363 -14.32 4.81 17.48
N ASN A 364 -13.95 6.06 17.82
CA ASN A 364 -14.88 7.12 18.18
C ASN A 364 -15.67 7.72 17.00
N SER A 365 -15.27 7.38 15.78
CA SER A 365 -15.96 7.79 14.55
C SER A 365 -16.34 6.57 13.69
N ALA A 366 -16.50 5.40 14.30
CA ALA A 366 -16.77 4.12 13.62
C ALA A 366 -18.04 4.14 12.73
N TRP A 367 -19.02 4.95 13.06
CA TRP A 367 -20.23 5.14 12.26
C TRP A 367 -19.93 5.68 10.84
N VAL A 368 -18.84 6.44 10.67
CA VAL A 368 -18.39 6.92 9.35
C VAL A 368 -18.01 5.76 8.43
N ASN A 369 -17.46 4.67 8.98
CA ASN A 369 -17.22 3.45 8.19
C ASN A 369 -18.51 2.93 7.58
N GLN A 370 -19.57 2.86 8.38
CA GLN A 370 -20.87 2.32 7.93
C GLN A 370 -21.49 3.17 6.82
N TYR A 371 -21.46 4.49 6.95
CA TYR A 371 -22.17 5.39 6.07
C TYR A 371 -21.35 5.91 4.88
N PHE A 372 -20.03 5.71 4.90
CA PHE A 372 -19.15 6.22 3.85
C PHE A 372 -18.16 5.17 3.32
N TYR A 373 -17.20 4.73 4.15
CA TYR A 373 -16.08 3.92 3.66
C TYR A 373 -16.47 2.51 3.23
N ASN A 374 -17.43 1.87 3.92
CA ASN A 374 -17.84 0.51 3.58
C ASN A 374 -18.43 0.43 2.17
N ALA A 375 -19.24 1.42 1.78
CA ALA A 375 -19.83 1.46 0.44
C ALA A 375 -18.74 1.53 -0.65
N LEU A 376 -17.71 2.36 -0.44
CA LEU A 376 -16.59 2.47 -1.36
C LEU A 376 -15.81 1.16 -1.48
N LEU A 377 -15.50 0.52 -0.34
CA LEU A 377 -14.75 -0.72 -0.31
C LEU A 377 -15.52 -1.89 -0.93
N GLU A 378 -16.81 -2.02 -0.64
CA GLU A 378 -17.63 -3.07 -1.24
C GLU A 378 -17.74 -2.92 -2.75
N HIS A 379 -17.84 -1.70 -3.25
CA HIS A 379 -17.89 -1.44 -4.69
C HIS A 379 -16.58 -1.84 -5.39
N ILE A 380 -15.42 -1.50 -4.84
CA ILE A 380 -14.14 -1.87 -5.47
C ILE A 380 -13.82 -3.37 -5.37
N LYS A 381 -14.44 -4.12 -4.44
CA LYS A 381 -14.31 -5.58 -4.39
C LYS A 381 -14.92 -6.29 -5.59
N VAL A 382 -15.97 -5.73 -6.16
CA VAL A 382 -16.66 -6.28 -7.34
C VAL A 382 -16.27 -5.56 -8.64
N ASN A 383 -15.23 -4.73 -8.60
CA ASN A 383 -14.70 -3.98 -9.73
C ASN A 383 -13.16 -3.92 -9.71
N VAL A 384 -12.53 -5.04 -9.39
CA VAL A 384 -11.07 -5.10 -9.26
C VAL A 384 -10.40 -4.98 -10.62
N PRO A 385 -9.45 -4.04 -10.81
CA PRO A 385 -8.71 -3.93 -12.06
C PRO A 385 -7.75 -5.10 -12.24
N THR A 386 -7.73 -5.63 -13.45
CA THR A 386 -6.89 -6.77 -13.84
C THR A 386 -6.19 -6.46 -15.15
N THR A 387 -5.13 -7.17 -15.47
CA THR A 387 -4.35 -6.99 -16.71
C THR A 387 -5.21 -7.10 -17.99
N ASN A 388 -6.35 -7.77 -17.91
CA ASN A 388 -7.24 -8.01 -19.06
C ASN A 388 -8.62 -7.32 -18.91
N GLY A 389 -8.74 -6.33 -18.03
CA GLY A 389 -10.01 -5.63 -17.79
C GLY A 389 -10.36 -5.51 -16.32
N TYR A 390 -11.54 -5.95 -15.94
CA TYR A 390 -12.05 -5.86 -14.57
C TYR A 390 -12.60 -7.22 -14.12
N CYS A 391 -12.47 -7.52 -12.84
CA CYS A 391 -13.01 -8.72 -12.24
C CYS A 391 -14.09 -8.34 -11.22
N ASP A 392 -15.23 -8.98 -11.30
CA ASP A 392 -16.40 -8.78 -10.43
C ASP A 392 -16.32 -9.53 -9.09
N ASN A 393 -15.28 -10.34 -8.91
CA ASN A 393 -15.07 -11.09 -7.69
C ASN A 393 -13.58 -11.10 -7.29
N SER A 394 -13.24 -10.36 -6.26
CA SER A 394 -11.86 -10.25 -5.77
C SER A 394 -11.23 -11.58 -5.37
N SER A 395 -12.03 -12.61 -5.04
CA SER A 395 -11.51 -13.94 -4.68
C SER A 395 -10.83 -14.67 -5.85
N PHE A 396 -11.24 -14.37 -7.08
CA PHE A 396 -10.62 -14.89 -8.29
C PHE A 396 -9.40 -14.07 -8.75
N VAL A 397 -9.18 -12.89 -8.18
CA VAL A 397 -8.02 -12.07 -8.49
C VAL A 397 -6.81 -12.56 -7.70
N LYS A 398 -5.66 -12.62 -8.37
CA LYS A 398 -4.36 -12.99 -7.78
C LYS A 398 -3.31 -11.93 -8.07
N ILE A 399 -2.44 -11.70 -7.09
CA ILE A 399 -1.25 -10.87 -7.25
C ILE A 399 -0.12 -11.77 -7.74
N ARG A 400 0.34 -11.54 -8.95
CA ARG A 400 1.43 -12.32 -9.55
C ARG A 400 2.74 -12.05 -8.82
N ARG A 401 3.38 -13.12 -8.32
CA ARG A 401 4.72 -13.14 -7.69
C ARG A 401 5.72 -14.01 -8.44
N LEU A 402 5.40 -14.40 -9.67
CA LEU A 402 6.28 -15.21 -10.52
C LEU A 402 7.33 -14.31 -11.16
N LYS A 403 8.58 -14.63 -10.92
CA LYS A 403 9.74 -13.91 -11.48
C LYS A 403 10.12 -14.46 -12.87
N CYS A 404 9.95 -15.77 -13.06
CA CYS A 404 10.23 -16.40 -14.35
C CYS A 404 9.08 -16.17 -15.35
N ASN A 405 9.42 -16.12 -16.63
CA ASN A 405 8.47 -15.90 -17.70
C ASN A 405 7.74 -17.21 -18.08
N ILE A 406 6.85 -17.67 -17.20
CA ILE A 406 6.04 -18.87 -17.45
C ILE A 406 4.69 -18.45 -18.02
N PRO A 407 4.17 -19.11 -19.08
CA PRO A 407 2.81 -18.89 -19.54
C PRO A 407 1.79 -19.31 -18.48
N LEU A 408 1.03 -18.36 -17.96
CA LEU A 408 0.05 -18.59 -16.91
C LEU A 408 -1.09 -19.53 -17.34
N ALA A 409 -1.37 -19.61 -18.65
CA ALA A 409 -2.33 -20.56 -19.23
C ALA A 409 -2.01 -22.04 -18.95
N ILE A 410 -0.77 -22.35 -18.54
CA ILE A 410 -0.39 -23.72 -18.12
C ILE A 410 -1.05 -24.08 -16.78
N ALA A 411 -1.27 -23.08 -15.90
CA ALA A 411 -1.81 -23.36 -14.58
C ALA A 411 -3.33 -23.44 -14.58
N ASN A 412 -4.02 -22.40 -15.00
CA ASN A 412 -5.48 -22.38 -15.04
C ASN A 412 -6.01 -21.04 -15.58
N ASP A 413 -7.05 -21.05 -16.39
CA ASP A 413 -7.71 -19.86 -16.92
C ASP A 413 -8.73 -19.23 -15.94
N LYS A 414 -8.92 -19.79 -14.75
CA LYS A 414 -9.93 -19.34 -13.78
C LYS A 414 -9.55 -18.09 -12.99
N TYR A 415 -8.28 -17.70 -12.96
CA TYR A 415 -7.82 -16.54 -12.20
C TYR A 415 -7.68 -15.31 -13.08
N CYS A 416 -8.08 -14.18 -12.50
CA CYS A 416 -7.76 -12.86 -13.03
C CYS A 416 -6.49 -12.33 -12.36
N TRP A 417 -5.63 -11.70 -13.13
CA TRP A 417 -4.37 -11.17 -12.61
C TRP A 417 -4.55 -9.71 -12.23
N PHE A 418 -4.19 -9.38 -11.00
CA PHE A 418 -4.24 -8.01 -10.53
C PHE A 418 -3.42 -7.12 -11.47
N GLU A 419 -3.85 -5.84 -11.63
CA GLU A 419 -3.29 -4.93 -12.62
C GLU A 419 -1.77 -4.79 -12.54
N TRP A 420 -1.23 -4.77 -11.33
CA TRP A 420 0.18 -4.55 -11.12
C TRP A 420 0.90 -5.84 -10.71
N ASN A 421 2.13 -5.98 -11.24
CA ASN A 421 3.01 -7.07 -10.83
C ASN A 421 3.67 -6.74 -9.48
N ALA A 422 3.72 -7.70 -8.58
CA ALA A 422 4.24 -7.53 -7.23
C ALA A 422 5.77 -7.38 -7.12
N ASP A 423 6.48 -7.48 -8.23
CA ASP A 423 7.94 -7.26 -8.26
C ASP A 423 8.35 -5.79 -8.20
N ILE A 424 7.38 -4.87 -8.21
CA ILE A 424 7.61 -3.44 -8.13
C ILE A 424 7.50 -3.01 -6.67
N ASP A 425 8.63 -2.83 -5.98
CA ASP A 425 8.68 -2.46 -4.55
C ASP A 425 7.95 -1.14 -4.25
N SER A 426 7.97 -0.19 -5.19
CA SER A 426 7.27 1.09 -5.04
C SER A 426 5.74 0.95 -4.95
N LEU A 427 5.16 -0.15 -5.41
CA LEU A 427 3.72 -0.44 -5.34
C LEU A 427 3.31 -1.27 -4.11
N LYS A 428 4.23 -1.55 -3.21
CA LYS A 428 3.96 -2.32 -1.98
C LYS A 428 2.72 -1.84 -1.19
N PRO A 429 2.47 -0.53 -1.00
CA PRO A 429 1.26 -0.07 -0.30
C PRO A 429 -0.04 -0.56 -0.95
N ILE A 430 -0.11 -0.62 -2.27
CA ILE A 430 -1.28 -1.13 -3.01
C ILE A 430 -1.45 -2.63 -2.78
N PHE A 431 -0.37 -3.41 -2.85
CA PHE A 431 -0.45 -4.86 -2.62
C PHE A 431 -0.87 -5.19 -1.19
N ASP A 432 -0.33 -4.48 -0.20
CA ASP A 432 -0.69 -4.69 1.19
C ASP A 432 -2.16 -4.32 1.46
N ALA A 433 -2.63 -3.24 0.87
CA ALA A 433 -4.04 -2.86 0.95
C ALA A 433 -4.95 -3.86 0.20
N ALA A 434 -4.55 -4.35 -0.97
CA ALA A 434 -5.30 -5.35 -1.73
C ALA A 434 -5.44 -6.67 -0.95
N LYS A 435 -4.36 -7.11 -0.30
CA LYS A 435 -4.38 -8.30 0.56
C LYS A 435 -5.30 -8.14 1.77
N THR A 436 -5.19 -7.01 2.47
CA THR A 436 -5.88 -6.80 3.74
C THR A 436 -7.35 -6.42 3.57
N LYS A 437 -7.69 -5.61 2.57
CA LYS A 437 -9.04 -5.07 2.39
C LYS A 437 -9.88 -5.83 1.36
N LEU A 438 -9.24 -6.31 0.28
CA LEU A 438 -9.95 -7.03 -0.77
C LEU A 438 -9.79 -8.55 -0.65
N GLY A 439 -8.92 -9.04 0.24
CA GLY A 439 -8.66 -10.47 0.42
C GLY A 439 -7.93 -11.12 -0.76
N ILE A 440 -7.29 -10.33 -1.62
CA ILE A 440 -6.56 -10.83 -2.78
C ILE A 440 -5.30 -11.53 -2.30
N LYS A 441 -5.11 -12.77 -2.77
CA LYS A 441 -3.94 -13.58 -2.38
C LYS A 441 -2.83 -13.46 -3.40
N GLU A 442 -1.61 -13.56 -2.92
CA GLU A 442 -0.43 -13.71 -3.79
C GLU A 442 -0.46 -15.09 -4.46
N TYR A 443 0.13 -15.15 -5.64
CA TYR A 443 0.25 -16.36 -6.43
C TYR A 443 1.69 -16.50 -6.91
N GLY A 444 2.42 -17.36 -6.24
CA GLY A 444 3.81 -17.63 -6.52
C GLY A 444 4.04 -18.96 -7.23
N ILE A 445 5.31 -19.35 -7.35
CA ILE A 445 5.72 -20.58 -8.06
C ILE A 445 5.12 -21.83 -7.43
N VAL A 446 4.94 -21.87 -6.11
CA VAL A 446 4.34 -23.00 -5.40
C VAL A 446 2.87 -23.18 -5.78
N ASP A 447 2.11 -22.06 -5.84
CA ASP A 447 0.72 -22.07 -6.25
C ASP A 447 0.60 -22.45 -7.74
N PHE A 448 1.50 -21.92 -8.56
CA PHE A 448 1.59 -22.26 -9.96
C PHE A 448 1.80 -23.79 -10.15
N ILE A 449 2.74 -24.38 -9.44
CA ILE A 449 2.99 -25.83 -9.49
C ILE A 449 1.75 -26.61 -9.04
N LYS A 450 1.03 -26.16 -7.99
CA LYS A 450 -0.22 -26.81 -7.55
C LYS A 450 -1.26 -26.87 -8.66
N ASP A 451 -1.43 -25.76 -9.36
CA ASP A 451 -2.50 -25.60 -10.35
C ASP A 451 -2.09 -26.05 -11.76
N ALA A 452 -0.80 -26.08 -12.08
CA ALA A 452 -0.31 -26.39 -13.41
C ALA A 452 -0.76 -27.76 -13.91
N ASP A 453 -1.16 -27.83 -15.17
CA ASP A 453 -1.28 -29.08 -15.91
C ASP A 453 0.12 -29.68 -16.13
N THR A 454 0.35 -30.86 -15.61
CA THR A 454 1.67 -31.50 -15.62
C THR A 454 2.17 -31.76 -17.04
N GLU A 455 1.29 -32.14 -17.97
CA GLU A 455 1.69 -32.43 -19.36
C GLU A 455 2.07 -31.16 -20.11
N LYS A 456 1.25 -30.11 -19.98
CA LYS A 456 1.55 -28.79 -20.57
C LYS A 456 2.83 -28.18 -19.98
N LEU A 457 3.03 -28.31 -18.66
CA LEU A 457 4.24 -27.84 -17.99
C LEU A 457 5.48 -28.61 -18.48
N ASN A 458 5.40 -29.93 -18.58
CA ASN A 458 6.48 -30.75 -19.10
C ASN A 458 6.84 -30.41 -20.55
N LEU A 459 5.82 -30.16 -21.39
CA LEU A 459 6.04 -29.72 -22.77
C LEU A 459 6.70 -28.34 -22.84
N TRP A 460 6.28 -27.41 -21.99
CA TRP A 460 6.88 -26.09 -21.91
C TRP A 460 8.35 -26.17 -21.46
N ILE A 461 8.65 -26.95 -20.40
CA ILE A 461 10.02 -27.15 -19.92
C ILE A 461 10.92 -27.71 -21.02
N GLN A 462 10.44 -28.68 -21.79
CA GLN A 462 11.19 -29.31 -22.88
C GLN A 462 11.54 -28.33 -24.01
N ASN A 463 10.67 -27.33 -24.23
CA ASN A 463 10.84 -26.33 -25.31
C ASN A 463 11.49 -25.04 -24.80
N ALA A 464 11.70 -24.89 -23.51
CA ALA A 464 12.30 -23.69 -22.93
C ALA A 464 13.76 -23.57 -23.32
N ASP A 465 14.18 -22.35 -23.64
CA ASP A 465 15.61 -22.06 -23.82
C ASP A 465 16.38 -22.19 -22.49
N ALA A 466 17.69 -22.12 -22.56
CA ALA A 466 18.56 -22.35 -21.40
C ALA A 466 18.36 -21.27 -20.30
N GLU A 467 18.07 -20.04 -20.67
CA GLU A 467 17.86 -18.92 -19.76
C GLU A 467 16.52 -19.08 -19.02
N THR A 468 15.46 -19.30 -19.77
CA THR A 468 14.10 -19.53 -19.24
C THR A 468 14.06 -20.74 -18.30
N TYR A 469 14.69 -21.85 -18.71
CA TYR A 469 14.80 -23.04 -17.86
C TYR A 469 15.58 -22.76 -16.57
N THR A 470 16.70 -22.07 -16.67
CA THR A 470 17.52 -21.72 -15.49
C THR A 470 16.77 -20.78 -14.55
N GLY A 471 16.07 -19.80 -15.10
CA GLY A 471 15.21 -18.88 -14.34
C GLY A 471 14.13 -19.62 -13.58
N PHE A 472 13.42 -20.54 -14.24
CA PHE A 472 12.40 -21.39 -13.61
C PHE A 472 12.97 -22.24 -12.46
N MET A 473 14.08 -22.94 -12.69
CA MET A 473 14.73 -23.77 -11.69
C MET A 473 15.23 -22.95 -10.49
N THR A 474 15.76 -21.76 -10.75
CA THR A 474 16.24 -20.85 -9.71
C THR A 474 15.08 -20.35 -8.83
N GLU A 475 13.99 -19.92 -9.44
CA GLU A 475 12.81 -19.47 -8.72
C GLU A 475 12.19 -20.63 -7.91
N LEU A 476 12.04 -21.79 -8.51
CA LEU A 476 11.53 -22.98 -7.83
C LEU A 476 12.41 -23.34 -6.61
N ASN A 477 13.74 -23.27 -6.77
CA ASN A 477 14.68 -23.56 -5.69
C ASN A 477 14.68 -22.51 -4.56
N SER A 478 14.20 -21.30 -4.81
CA SER A 478 14.15 -20.23 -3.80
C SER A 478 13.02 -20.41 -2.77
N HIS A 479 12.09 -21.35 -2.99
CA HIS A 479 10.91 -21.55 -2.16
C HIS A 479 10.91 -22.92 -1.45
N SER A 480 10.13 -22.99 -0.36
CA SER A 480 9.83 -24.28 0.27
C SER A 480 8.87 -25.08 -0.61
N LEU A 481 9.26 -26.30 -1.00
CA LEU A 481 8.50 -27.15 -1.90
C LEU A 481 7.74 -28.29 -1.18
N LEU A 482 7.55 -28.15 0.13
CA LEU A 482 6.88 -29.19 0.95
C LEU A 482 5.47 -29.49 0.45
N ASP A 483 4.71 -28.45 0.20
CA ASP A 483 3.29 -28.54 -0.19
C ASP A 483 3.06 -29.11 -1.60
N VAL A 484 4.10 -29.17 -2.41
CA VAL A 484 4.04 -29.64 -3.82
C VAL A 484 4.99 -30.81 -4.08
N SER A 485 5.54 -31.40 -3.03
CA SER A 485 6.58 -32.43 -3.14
C SER A 485 6.17 -33.66 -3.97
N SER A 486 4.92 -34.08 -3.92
CA SER A 486 4.40 -35.17 -4.74
C SER A 486 4.31 -34.78 -6.21
N LYS A 487 3.81 -33.59 -6.51
CA LYS A 487 3.64 -33.11 -7.89
C LYS A 487 4.98 -32.81 -8.57
N ILE A 488 5.94 -32.28 -7.84
CA ILE A 488 7.29 -32.02 -8.35
C ILE A 488 7.96 -33.29 -8.86
N LYS A 489 7.69 -34.44 -8.25
CA LYS A 489 8.27 -35.71 -8.67
C LYS A 489 7.81 -36.15 -10.06
N SER A 490 6.64 -35.74 -10.52
CA SER A 490 6.11 -36.04 -11.84
C SER A 490 6.51 -35.01 -12.91
N ILE A 491 7.10 -33.89 -12.50
CA ILE A 491 7.55 -32.85 -13.43
C ILE A 491 8.93 -33.19 -13.97
N LYS A 492 9.13 -33.06 -15.29
CA LYS A 492 10.38 -33.36 -15.99
C LYS A 492 11.43 -32.27 -15.77
N LEU A 493 11.94 -32.19 -14.55
CA LEU A 493 12.92 -31.15 -14.14
C LEU A 493 14.37 -31.45 -14.56
N PHE A 494 14.68 -32.69 -14.89
CA PHE A 494 16.08 -33.11 -15.09
C PHE A 494 16.41 -33.14 -16.56
N LYS A 495 17.29 -32.23 -16.99
CA LYS A 495 17.82 -32.16 -18.33
C LYS A 495 19.10 -32.99 -18.42
N PHE A 496 19.14 -33.87 -19.38
CA PHE A 496 20.31 -34.72 -19.68
C PHE A 496 21.23 -34.13 -20.76
N SER A 497 22.42 -34.70 -20.84
CA SER A 497 23.41 -34.30 -21.80
C SER A 497 23.00 -34.52 -23.27
N ASP A 498 22.06 -35.43 -23.52
CA ASP A 498 21.47 -35.67 -24.84
C ASP A 498 20.32 -34.67 -25.16
N GLY A 499 19.99 -33.78 -24.24
CA GLY A 499 18.89 -32.81 -24.36
C GLY A 499 17.55 -33.32 -23.87
N SER A 500 17.44 -34.57 -23.50
CA SER A 500 16.18 -35.15 -22.99
C SER A 500 15.87 -34.69 -21.58
N PHE A 501 14.55 -34.65 -21.24
CA PHE A 501 14.10 -34.26 -19.91
C PHE A 501 13.35 -35.41 -19.24
N TYR A 502 13.62 -35.59 -17.97
CA TYR A 502 13.02 -36.64 -17.14
C TYR A 502 12.48 -36.12 -15.85
N SER A 503 11.41 -36.75 -15.36
CA SER A 503 10.89 -36.53 -14.01
C SER A 503 11.62 -37.42 -12.99
N TYR A 504 11.49 -37.09 -11.70
CA TYR A 504 11.99 -37.98 -10.66
C TYR A 504 11.35 -39.38 -10.73
N ASP A 505 10.05 -39.42 -11.01
CA ASP A 505 9.32 -40.67 -11.14
C ASP A 505 9.79 -41.52 -12.34
N ASP A 506 10.32 -40.86 -13.37
CA ASP A 506 10.93 -41.56 -14.52
C ASP A 506 12.27 -42.24 -14.16
N ILE A 507 13.05 -41.58 -13.28
CA ILE A 507 14.43 -41.97 -13.01
C ILE A 507 14.52 -42.92 -11.84
N ILE A 508 13.87 -42.57 -10.71
CA ILE A 508 14.04 -43.27 -9.44
C ILE A 508 12.68 -43.45 -8.78
N THR A 509 12.47 -44.64 -8.28
CA THR A 509 11.28 -44.97 -7.52
C THR A 509 11.59 -45.08 -6.07
N SER A 510 10.54 -44.95 -5.26
CA SER A 510 10.56 -44.95 -3.80
C SER A 510 11.56 -45.93 -3.18
N GLN A 511 12.39 -45.45 -2.30
CA GLN A 511 13.34 -46.25 -1.50
C GLN A 511 12.67 -47.28 -0.60
N TYR A 512 11.47 -46.95 -0.11
CA TYR A 512 10.86 -47.74 0.98
C TYR A 512 10.34 -49.09 0.57
N ASN A 513 10.11 -49.34 -0.74
CA ASN A 513 9.49 -50.58 -1.20
C ASN A 513 10.37 -51.42 -2.11
N TYR A 514 11.63 -50.98 -2.36
CA TYR A 514 12.54 -51.66 -3.31
C TYR A 514 11.91 -51.96 -4.67
N THR A 515 10.76 -51.31 -4.98
CA THR A 515 10.05 -51.48 -6.23
C THR A 515 10.38 -50.27 -7.12
N TYR A 516 11.04 -50.58 -8.19
CA TYR A 516 11.42 -49.56 -9.17
C TYR A 516 10.35 -49.46 -10.24
N ARG A 517 9.73 -48.34 -10.40
CA ARG A 517 8.68 -48.12 -11.38
C ARG A 517 9.13 -48.24 -12.82
N ARG A 518 10.39 -47.97 -13.09
CA ARG A 518 10.96 -48.02 -14.42
C ARG A 518 12.13 -48.98 -14.50
N THR A 519 11.90 -50.19 -14.24
CA THR A 519 12.92 -51.22 -14.26
C THR A 519 13.47 -51.52 -15.67
N ASP A 520 12.63 -51.39 -16.69
CA ASP A 520 12.98 -51.47 -18.09
C ASP A 520 13.85 -50.31 -18.58
N TYR A 521 13.85 -49.19 -17.86
CA TYR A 521 14.72 -48.06 -18.12
C TYR A 521 16.23 -48.40 -17.99
N LEU A 522 16.54 -49.27 -17.07
CA LEU A 522 17.91 -49.80 -16.89
C LEU A 522 18.34 -50.72 -18.01
N TYR A 523 17.40 -51.26 -18.77
CA TYR A 523 17.65 -52.24 -19.82
C TYR A 523 17.60 -51.65 -21.23
N LYS A 524 16.75 -50.70 -21.46
CA LYS A 524 16.43 -50.28 -22.83
C LYS A 524 17.33 -49.23 -23.39
N THR A 525 17.92 -48.49 -22.55
CA THR A 525 18.59 -47.35 -23.10
C THR A 525 19.78 -47.15 -22.31
N ASP A 526 20.65 -47.41 -22.59
CA ASP A 526 21.61 -46.45 -22.60
C ASP A 526 21.38 -45.24 -21.65
N SER A 527 20.38 -45.20 -20.81
CA SER A 527 20.16 -44.02 -19.99
C SER A 527 19.73 -44.38 -18.58
N VAL A 528 20.70 -44.56 -17.73
CA VAL A 528 20.54 -44.45 -16.26
C VAL A 528 20.92 -43.05 -15.85
N CYS A 529 19.99 -42.36 -15.30
CA CYS A 529 20.27 -41.07 -14.67
C CYS A 529 20.82 -41.25 -13.30
N LEU A 530 22.03 -40.87 -13.11
CA LEU A 530 22.62 -40.72 -11.79
C LEU A 530 22.80 -39.25 -11.48
N PHE A 531 22.38 -38.87 -10.32
CA PHE A 531 22.62 -37.52 -9.84
C PHE A 531 24.09 -37.42 -9.42
N SER A 532 24.77 -36.37 -9.84
CA SER A 532 26.13 -36.18 -9.43
C SER A 532 26.22 -35.95 -7.92
N SER A 533 26.82 -36.87 -7.25
CA SER A 533 27.34 -36.65 -5.91
C SER A 533 28.77 -37.12 -5.91
N SER A 534 29.62 -36.53 -5.08
CA SER A 534 31.03 -36.93 -4.96
C SER A 534 31.19 -38.41 -4.65
N LYS A 535 30.14 -39.06 -4.09
CA LYS A 535 30.12 -40.49 -3.78
C LYS A 535 29.78 -41.37 -4.97
N THR A 536 29.16 -40.86 -6.03
CA THR A 536 28.70 -41.64 -7.18
C THR A 536 29.58 -41.50 -8.43
N GLU A 537 30.57 -40.61 -8.42
CA GLU A 537 31.44 -40.35 -9.60
C GLU A 537 32.13 -41.62 -10.14
N ASN A 538 32.67 -42.44 -9.26
CA ASN A 538 33.35 -43.67 -9.66
C ASN A 538 32.40 -44.65 -10.32
N ILE A 539 31.21 -44.82 -9.73
CA ILE A 539 30.18 -45.72 -10.30
C ILE A 539 29.64 -45.17 -11.63
N GLN A 540 29.50 -43.86 -11.78
CA GLN A 540 29.10 -43.25 -13.06
C GLN A 540 30.06 -43.64 -14.19
N GLN A 541 31.35 -43.57 -13.92
CA GLN A 541 32.34 -43.90 -14.91
C GLN A 541 32.28 -45.40 -15.33
N GLU A 542 32.08 -46.27 -14.35
CA GLU A 542 31.96 -47.70 -14.63
C GLU A 542 30.66 -48.01 -15.39
N LEU A 543 29.57 -47.36 -15.05
CA LEU A 543 28.30 -47.52 -15.77
C LEU A 543 28.38 -47.03 -17.21
N LYS A 544 29.04 -45.90 -17.47
CA LYS A 544 29.33 -45.41 -18.82
C LYS A 544 30.15 -46.45 -19.63
N THR A 545 31.09 -47.10 -18.98
CA THR A 545 31.94 -48.09 -19.62
C THR A 545 31.17 -49.33 -20.02
N ILE A 546 30.09 -49.69 -19.33
CA ILE A 546 29.23 -50.82 -19.65
C ILE A 546 27.99 -50.46 -20.48
N GLY A 547 27.96 -49.26 -21.06
CA GLY A 547 26.96 -48.83 -22.02
C GLY A 547 25.78 -48.04 -21.44
N PHE A 548 25.80 -47.67 -20.19
CA PHE A 548 24.78 -46.78 -19.61
C PHE A 548 25.08 -45.31 -19.95
N VAL A 549 24.08 -44.57 -20.35
CA VAL A 549 24.15 -43.12 -20.45
C VAL A 549 23.97 -42.55 -19.04
N VAL A 550 25.01 -41.92 -18.56
CA VAL A 550 25.03 -41.28 -17.23
C VAL A 550 25.10 -39.79 -17.43
N SER A 551 24.11 -39.08 -16.98
CA SER A 551 24.12 -37.63 -17.04
C SER A 551 24.63 -37.02 -15.75
N GLU A 552 25.45 -36.02 -15.87
CA GLU A 552 25.78 -35.12 -14.78
C GLU A 552 24.60 -34.18 -14.56
N SER A 553 24.04 -34.22 -13.35
CA SER A 553 22.96 -33.32 -13.03
C SER A 553 23.49 -32.07 -12.31
N ASN A 554 22.97 -30.92 -12.72
CA ASN A 554 23.24 -29.65 -12.04
C ASN A 554 22.46 -29.48 -10.71
N LEU A 555 21.90 -30.56 -10.16
CA LEU A 555 21.05 -30.52 -8.98
C LEU A 555 21.75 -30.01 -7.72
N ASP A 556 23.07 -30.12 -7.65
CA ASP A 556 23.82 -29.59 -6.50
C ASP A 556 23.68 -28.06 -6.34
N LYS A 557 23.34 -27.36 -7.41
CA LYS A 557 23.01 -25.94 -7.38
C LYS A 557 21.62 -25.64 -6.79
N TYR A 558 20.72 -26.62 -6.76
CA TYR A 558 19.31 -26.45 -6.41
C TYR A 558 18.99 -27.22 -5.12
N THR A 559 19.50 -26.73 -4.02
CA THR A 559 19.44 -27.42 -2.71
C THR A 559 18.04 -27.71 -2.20
N ASN A 560 17.11 -26.78 -2.37
CA ASN A 560 15.71 -26.96 -1.93
C ASN A 560 14.94 -27.95 -2.79
N ILE A 561 15.27 -28.03 -4.09
CA ILE A 561 14.75 -29.07 -4.97
C ILE A 561 15.36 -30.41 -4.58
N LYS A 562 16.68 -30.44 -4.41
CA LYS A 562 17.44 -31.64 -4.07
C LYS A 562 16.92 -32.35 -2.82
N VAL A 563 16.61 -31.61 -1.75
CA VAL A 563 16.10 -32.21 -0.50
C VAL A 563 14.70 -32.84 -0.62
N ARG A 564 13.98 -32.61 -1.70
CA ARG A 564 12.68 -33.25 -1.98
C ARG A 564 12.82 -34.61 -2.66
N PHE A 565 14.03 -34.93 -3.11
CA PHE A 565 14.33 -36.18 -3.78
C PHE A 565 15.28 -37.00 -2.91
N ASN A 566 14.94 -38.26 -2.73
CA ASN A 566 15.84 -39.20 -2.11
C ASN A 566 16.87 -39.60 -3.18
N MET A 567 18.06 -38.98 -3.12
CA MET A 567 19.13 -39.29 -4.03
C MET A 567 19.59 -40.74 -3.84
N PRO A 568 19.79 -41.47 -4.95
CA PRO A 568 20.34 -42.81 -4.85
C PRO A 568 21.77 -42.75 -4.29
N THR A 569 22.03 -43.59 -3.33
CA THR A 569 23.38 -43.91 -2.89
C THR A 569 24.02 -44.89 -3.86
N ASP A 570 25.35 -44.99 -3.83
CA ASP A 570 26.08 -46.04 -4.61
C ASP A 570 25.52 -47.43 -4.35
N ALA A 571 25.14 -47.70 -3.12
CA ALA A 571 24.51 -48.96 -2.73
C ALA A 571 23.18 -49.20 -3.47
N HIS A 572 22.31 -48.20 -3.53
CA HIS A 572 21.03 -48.32 -4.23
C HIS A 572 21.20 -48.50 -5.75
N VAL A 573 22.12 -47.77 -6.34
CA VAL A 573 22.44 -47.94 -7.77
C VAL A 573 23.00 -49.32 -8.05
N PHE A 574 23.90 -49.79 -7.21
CA PHE A 574 24.48 -51.10 -7.33
C PHE A 574 23.45 -52.19 -7.17
N GLU A 575 22.63 -52.17 -6.14
CA GLU A 575 21.57 -53.15 -5.91
C GLU A 575 20.62 -53.24 -7.12
N ARG A 576 20.30 -52.10 -7.69
CA ARG A 576 19.42 -52.02 -8.85
C ARG A 576 20.06 -52.65 -10.07
N ILE A 577 21.34 -52.34 -10.34
CA ILE A 577 22.09 -52.95 -11.44
C ILE A 577 22.19 -54.45 -11.22
N SER A 578 22.52 -54.88 -10.02
CA SER A 578 22.73 -56.28 -9.70
C SER A 578 21.47 -57.12 -9.82
N ASN A 579 20.30 -56.56 -9.41
CA ASN A 579 19.03 -57.26 -9.47
C ASN A 579 18.39 -57.28 -10.87
N LYS A 580 18.80 -56.41 -11.79
CA LYS A 580 18.15 -56.18 -13.07
C LYS A 580 19.01 -56.48 -14.27
N LEU A 581 20.33 -56.36 -14.14
CA LEU A 581 21.22 -56.78 -15.23
C LEU A 581 21.23 -58.30 -15.34
N ASN A 582 20.85 -58.76 -16.53
CA ASN A 582 21.10 -60.15 -16.85
C ASN A 582 22.60 -60.36 -17.03
N PRO A 583 23.26 -61.16 -16.17
CA PRO A 583 24.70 -61.37 -16.26
C PRO A 583 25.17 -61.85 -17.62
N ASN A 584 24.29 -62.50 -18.37
CA ASN A 584 24.60 -63.01 -19.70
C ASN A 584 24.74 -61.89 -20.76
N ASN A 585 24.16 -60.72 -20.50
CA ASN A 585 24.22 -59.59 -21.42
C ASN A 585 25.48 -58.72 -21.28
N LEU A 586 26.28 -58.94 -20.21
CA LEU A 586 27.53 -58.23 -19.97
C LEU A 586 28.71 -59.03 -20.49
N SER A 587 29.62 -58.39 -21.17
CA SER A 587 30.90 -58.98 -21.56
C SER A 587 31.74 -59.35 -20.33
N LEU A 588 32.67 -60.21 -20.44
CA LEU A 588 33.58 -60.57 -19.38
C LEU A 588 34.38 -59.37 -18.87
N ALA A 589 34.74 -58.41 -19.75
CA ALA A 589 35.46 -57.22 -19.39
C ALA A 589 34.60 -56.28 -18.53
N GLU A 590 33.33 -56.12 -18.87
CA GLU A 590 32.37 -55.31 -18.11
C GLU A 590 32.09 -55.90 -16.70
N LYS A 591 31.91 -57.21 -16.62
CA LYS A 591 31.75 -57.91 -15.33
C LYS A 591 32.98 -57.76 -14.44
N LYS A 592 34.19 -57.89 -15.03
CA LYS A 592 35.45 -57.65 -14.28
C LYS A 592 35.54 -56.24 -13.73
N LYS A 593 35.17 -55.25 -14.54
CA LYS A 593 35.19 -53.84 -14.08
C LYS A 593 34.25 -53.58 -12.94
N LEU A 594 33.00 -54.08 -13.00
CA LEU A 594 32.05 -53.96 -11.90
C LEU A 594 32.56 -54.63 -10.62
N ILE A 595 33.07 -55.85 -10.71
CA ILE A 595 33.64 -56.58 -9.57
C ILE A 595 34.83 -55.82 -8.99
N LEU A 596 35.70 -55.34 -9.86
CA LEU A 596 36.91 -54.58 -9.43
C LEU A 596 36.48 -53.29 -8.72
N HIS A 597 35.52 -52.56 -9.25
CA HIS A 597 34.98 -51.35 -8.60
C HIS A 597 34.53 -51.63 -7.15
N PHE A 598 33.77 -52.71 -6.95
CA PHE A 598 33.28 -53.10 -5.62
C PHE A 598 34.42 -53.66 -4.72
N ALA A 599 35.43 -54.25 -5.28
CA ALA A 599 36.57 -54.74 -4.52
C ALA A 599 37.53 -53.61 -4.06
N THR A 600 37.64 -52.54 -4.85
CA THR A 600 38.60 -51.46 -4.55
C THR A 600 38.04 -50.27 -3.80
N THR A 601 36.72 -50.11 -3.71
CA THR A 601 36.09 -49.04 -2.97
C THR A 601 36.06 -49.35 -1.47
N ASP A 602 36.13 -48.35 -0.61
CA ASP A 602 36.12 -48.50 0.84
C ASP A 602 34.85 -49.24 1.31
N SER A 603 35.03 -50.29 2.14
CA SER A 603 33.95 -51.16 2.61
C SER A 603 32.83 -50.46 3.33
N THR A 604 33.11 -49.36 4.02
CA THR A 604 32.13 -48.55 4.73
C THR A 604 31.17 -47.82 3.77
N ILE A 605 31.63 -47.45 2.61
CA ILE A 605 30.85 -46.76 1.59
C ILE A 605 30.05 -47.72 0.70
N LYS A 606 30.59 -48.93 0.47
CA LYS A 606 30.03 -49.92 -0.45
C LYS A 606 28.70 -50.48 -0.04
N PHE A 607 28.49 -50.66 1.25
CA PHE A 607 27.39 -51.46 1.77
C PHE A 607 26.42 -50.72 2.64
N GLU A 608 26.54 -49.39 2.68
CA GLU A 608 25.58 -48.55 3.39
C GLU A 608 24.19 -48.73 2.79
N GLY A 609 23.30 -49.41 3.49
CA GLY A 609 21.91 -49.69 3.03
C GLY A 609 21.71 -50.96 2.19
N ILE A 610 22.76 -51.70 1.85
CA ILE A 610 22.62 -53.02 1.22
C ILE A 610 22.74 -54.11 2.28
N GLY A 611 21.70 -54.86 2.43
CA GLY A 611 21.74 -56.03 3.31
C GLY A 611 22.67 -57.15 2.77
N GLU A 612 23.33 -57.86 3.66
CA GLU A 612 24.21 -59.00 3.33
C GLU A 612 23.55 -60.02 2.37
N SER A 613 22.22 -60.18 2.47
CA SER A 613 21.44 -61.04 1.61
C SER A 613 21.41 -60.57 0.14
N SER A 614 21.40 -59.25 -0.10
CA SER A 614 21.42 -58.70 -1.43
C SER A 614 22.78 -58.91 -2.13
N ILE A 615 23.87 -58.81 -1.36
CA ILE A 615 25.23 -59.07 -1.86
C ILE A 615 25.37 -60.55 -2.21
N LYS A 616 24.85 -61.42 -1.38
CA LYS A 616 24.85 -62.87 -1.60
C LYS A 616 24.00 -63.27 -2.83
N GLY A 617 23.05 -62.44 -3.22
CA GLY A 617 22.19 -62.64 -4.39
C GLY A 617 22.83 -62.30 -5.73
N LEU A 618 23.99 -61.70 -5.75
CA LEU A 618 24.66 -61.23 -6.99
C LEU A 618 25.16 -62.40 -7.84
N CYS A 619 24.81 -62.42 -9.14
CA CYS A 619 25.24 -63.41 -10.10
C CYS A 619 26.37 -62.91 -10.98
N LEU A 620 27.39 -62.28 -10.41
CA LEU A 620 28.54 -61.70 -11.16
C LEU A 620 29.72 -62.66 -11.21
N CYS A 621 29.75 -63.67 -10.43
CA CYS A 621 30.86 -64.60 -10.29
C CYS A 621 30.61 -65.92 -11.05
N ARG A 622 31.63 -66.48 -11.61
CA ARG A 622 31.60 -67.82 -12.18
C ARG A 622 32.06 -68.88 -11.19
N ASN A 623 31.35 -69.97 -11.19
CA ASN A 623 31.84 -71.18 -10.51
C ASN A 623 32.97 -71.85 -11.32
N ASN A 624 33.49 -72.91 -10.81
CA ASN A 624 34.55 -73.68 -11.49
C ASN A 624 34.08 -74.31 -12.82
N ASN A 625 32.80 -74.50 -13.01
CA ASN A 625 32.22 -74.97 -14.25
C ASN A 625 31.99 -73.88 -15.30
N GLY A 626 32.34 -72.62 -14.95
CA GLY A 626 32.14 -71.51 -15.86
C GLY A 626 30.76 -70.90 -15.86
N GLU A 627 29.81 -71.36 -15.02
CA GLU A 627 28.46 -70.88 -14.91
C GLU A 627 28.41 -69.63 -13.96
N TYR A 628 27.54 -68.67 -14.28
CA TYR A 628 27.28 -67.54 -13.39
C TYR A 628 26.27 -67.97 -12.30
N VAL A 629 26.70 -67.87 -11.08
CA VAL A 629 25.93 -68.29 -9.94
C VAL A 629 25.87 -67.17 -8.86
N LYS A 630 24.87 -67.23 -7.99
CA LYS A 630 24.71 -66.32 -6.88
C LYS A 630 25.90 -66.50 -5.89
N LEU A 631 26.54 -65.41 -5.49
CA LEU A 631 27.67 -65.42 -4.56
C LEU A 631 27.35 -66.19 -3.27
N GLY A 632 26.11 -66.02 -2.75
CA GLY A 632 25.67 -66.71 -1.54
C GLY A 632 25.59 -68.23 -1.68
N ASN A 633 25.60 -68.78 -2.86
CA ASN A 633 25.58 -70.23 -3.12
C ASN A 633 27.02 -70.78 -3.35
N MET A 634 28.02 -69.94 -3.20
CA MET A 634 29.40 -70.34 -3.44
C MET A 634 30.15 -70.64 -2.14
N LEU A 635 30.95 -71.64 -2.18
CA LEU A 635 31.84 -71.96 -1.09
C LEU A 635 33.27 -71.44 -1.36
N SER A 636 33.92 -70.89 -0.35
CA SER A 636 35.31 -70.51 -0.48
C SER A 636 36.20 -71.79 -0.39
N ARG A 637 37.37 -71.70 -1.01
CA ARG A 637 38.36 -72.80 -0.96
C ARG A 637 38.92 -73.06 0.47
N SER A 638 38.58 -72.24 1.45
CA SER A 638 38.93 -72.47 2.83
C SER A 638 38.17 -73.62 3.47
N TYR A 639 37.05 -74.04 2.87
CA TYR A 639 36.37 -75.24 3.30
C TYR A 639 37.12 -76.50 2.84
N VAL A 640 37.54 -77.26 3.82
CA VAL A 640 38.16 -78.57 3.52
C VAL A 640 37.07 -79.51 3.07
N VAL A 641 37.09 -79.86 1.78
CA VAL A 641 36.17 -80.85 1.25
C VAL A 641 36.77 -82.21 1.49
N PRO A 642 36.07 -83.09 2.10
CA PRO A 642 36.55 -84.50 2.22
C PRO A 642 36.94 -85.08 0.86
N SER A 643 38.02 -85.79 0.80
CA SER A 643 38.61 -86.31 -0.46
C SER A 643 37.62 -87.12 -1.27
N TRP A 644 36.70 -87.82 -0.66
CA TRP A 644 35.66 -88.62 -1.32
C TRP A 644 34.59 -87.79 -2.02
N LEU A 645 34.33 -86.60 -1.52
CA LEU A 645 33.37 -85.67 -2.11
C LEU A 645 33.99 -84.85 -3.26
N SER A 646 35.31 -84.64 -3.29
CA SER A 646 36.00 -83.92 -4.31
C SER A 646 35.99 -84.60 -5.67
N ALA A 647 35.67 -85.89 -5.75
CA ALA A 647 35.55 -86.65 -6.97
C ALA A 647 34.20 -86.44 -7.73
N PHE A 648 33.22 -85.83 -7.10
CA PHE A 648 31.96 -85.53 -7.73
C PHE A 648 31.98 -84.19 -8.46
N GLN A 649 31.74 -84.23 -9.78
CA GLN A 649 31.66 -82.99 -10.60
C GLN A 649 30.63 -81.96 -10.07
N ILE A 650 29.63 -82.36 -9.33
CA ILE A 650 28.63 -81.47 -8.71
C ILE A 650 29.26 -80.50 -7.78
N LEU A 651 30.36 -80.82 -7.10
CA LEU A 651 31.05 -79.95 -6.16
C LEU A 651 31.78 -78.76 -6.85
N SER A 652 32.14 -78.88 -8.09
CA SER A 652 32.84 -77.82 -8.85
C SER A 652 31.88 -76.62 -9.07
N SER A 653 30.58 -76.87 -9.09
CA SER A 653 29.61 -75.79 -9.17
C SER A 653 29.48 -74.96 -7.89
N TRP A 654 29.98 -75.43 -6.77
CA TRP A 654 29.87 -74.76 -5.48
C TRP A 654 31.04 -73.82 -5.12
N PHE A 655 32.13 -73.90 -5.87
CA PHE A 655 33.34 -73.15 -5.61
C PHE A 655 33.54 -71.95 -6.52
N LEU A 656 33.95 -70.84 -5.98
CA LEU A 656 34.36 -69.66 -6.71
C LEU A 656 35.59 -69.96 -7.61
N ASN A 657 35.57 -69.42 -8.81
CA ASN A 657 36.74 -69.49 -9.71
C ASN A 657 37.97 -68.88 -8.99
N PRO A 658 39.14 -69.53 -8.98
CA PRO A 658 40.35 -69.04 -8.29
C PRO A 658 40.75 -67.62 -8.64
N CYS A 659 40.52 -67.19 -9.86
CA CYS A 659 40.87 -65.86 -10.33
C CYS A 659 39.98 -64.75 -9.68
N ILE A 660 38.83 -65.12 -9.15
CA ILE A 660 37.87 -64.18 -8.50
C ILE A 660 38.13 -64.14 -6.96
N LEU A 661 38.57 -65.27 -6.39
CA LEU A 661 38.89 -65.35 -4.97
C LEU A 661 39.96 -64.40 -4.51
N THR A 662 40.93 -64.06 -5.37
CA THR A 662 41.95 -63.06 -5.09
C THR A 662 41.42 -61.62 -5.01
N LEU A 663 40.31 -61.35 -5.72
CA LEU A 663 39.69 -60.01 -5.72
C LEU A 663 38.82 -59.75 -4.47
N PHE A 664 38.39 -60.82 -3.76
CA PHE A 664 37.56 -60.74 -2.53
C PHE A 664 38.36 -60.95 -1.24
N LYS A 665 39.66 -61.15 -1.31
CA LYS A 665 40.54 -61.34 -0.15
C LYS A 665 41.13 -60.05 0.44
N GLY A 666 40.65 -58.88 0.02
CA GLY A 666 41.06 -57.59 0.55
C GLY A 666 40.18 -57.13 1.71
#